data_b4787959f8bc866ad167950b1ef4044a
#
_entry.id   b4787959f8bc866ad167950b1ef4044a
#
_cell.length_a   1.000
_cell.length_b   1.000
_cell.length_c   1.000
_cell.angle_alpha   90.00
_cell.angle_beta   90.00
_cell.angle_gamma   90.00
#
_symmetry.space_group_name_H-M   'P 1'
#
loop_
_entity.id
_entity.type
_entity.pdbx_description
1 polymer ?
#
loop_
_entity_poly.entity_id
_entity_poly.type
_entity_poly.pdbx_seq_one_letter_code
_entity_poly.pdbx_strand_id
1 'polypeptide(L)'
;MAGTIADELAGMPEPWRLDRVESGGQVLVFRGPHLFAQYDNDDLGMRNLAIVGLTNAGCAGGEVAACFGLTPQYVSMLRGRARDRGSEGLVRPRGRRRSLSPAKLARAAKLSSQGMTNAAIAGRFGVHPGTIGRRLSAIGERELAEQLSADDAMFDGDVVGDPGEVPAGCEHVPSAEDSTGDDAQSASEHTGDSDDTPPSPLSRLGEVEVSSRYAGAMLLHAFLTRLGADEILSSLPPGAARRYDAASLVLASTFSFALGAGSLEATKHLVVADAGALVGTEAFPHLRTLRPRLKALAEACDPIAIQSAFAKAMLDADERPPEVFYVDDHFVTYWGKAPVAKGYNVRRHLAEPGRDDTFVVDQSWRAVCFASGEPRGLSVSLPEVLGQLKQIVGDRPVMVGFDRGGSYPKVFSKLAEANMEWITWRRAPLVAPTVAAKRSWVEIDGRRRTCLLADEVIDMEGYQAGPVRQLSAYENDKVAFQILTSNHNLKGAPLVHRLRSRWCIENTNKYLEDHHGVHWLCTYEMDLEENTAKVPNPARSAARTNVRDAQAAVAETERALGRGRQSAGKVGDIDKHLNTIRGLRDDIAIADDELDEARNGLKGIPAKLPANVVDPTAKRAKPRLAARALQMVCRLLAYNAELDLARHLNTYLADNDEYRAITRNLLHLGGRIAFEHRQVTVTLDQPNSPRVSTALSQLLNELATEPPAHLAGDRRPIIYQIATR
;
A
#
# COMPACT_ATOMS: atom_id res chain seq x y z
N MET A 1 15.88 -52.85 13.90
CA MET A 1 16.75 -51.82 13.28
C MET A 1 16.56 -51.96 11.78
N ALA A 2 15.69 -51.16 11.22
CA ALA A 2 15.52 -51.07 9.77
C ALA A 2 16.20 -49.76 9.34
N GLY A 3 17.45 -49.86 8.89
CA GLY A 3 18.13 -48.77 8.20
C GLY A 3 17.36 -48.44 6.93
N THR A 4 17.03 -47.21 6.73
CA THR A 4 16.43 -46.73 5.51
C THR A 4 17.49 -46.68 4.41
N ILE A 5 17.11 -47.03 3.16
CA ILE A 5 17.99 -47.02 1.98
C ILE A 5 18.79 -45.72 1.79
N ALA A 6 18.37 -44.61 2.44
CA ALA A 6 19.06 -43.33 2.46
C ALA A 6 20.40 -43.36 3.25
N ASP A 7 20.61 -44.32 4.14
CA ASP A 7 21.82 -44.40 4.95
C ASP A 7 23.01 -45.09 4.23
N GLU A 8 22.74 -45.67 3.04
CA GLU A 8 23.72 -46.43 2.29
C GLU A 8 24.38 -45.72 1.11
N LEU A 9 23.94 -44.52 0.76
CA LEU A 9 24.52 -43.71 -0.31
C LEU A 9 25.63 -42.84 0.20
N ALA A 10 26.86 -43.24 0.06
CA ALA A 10 28.03 -42.46 0.47
C ALA A 10 28.04 -41.08 -0.18
N GLY A 11 27.96 -40.00 0.63
CA GLY A 11 28.00 -38.62 0.19
C GLY A 11 26.67 -37.88 0.19
N MET A 12 25.53 -38.52 0.48
CA MET A 12 24.28 -37.82 0.72
C MET A 12 24.21 -37.27 2.16
N PRO A 13 23.81 -36.00 2.33
CA PRO A 13 23.61 -35.44 3.67
C PRO A 13 22.42 -36.12 4.36
N GLU A 14 22.60 -36.48 5.63
CA GLU A 14 21.51 -37.04 6.45
C GLU A 14 20.34 -36.06 6.51
N PRO A 15 19.07 -36.51 6.33
CA PRO A 15 17.91 -35.63 6.20
C PRO A 15 17.67 -34.69 7.40
N TRP A 16 18.21 -35.03 8.55
CA TRP A 16 18.09 -34.24 9.79
C TRP A 16 19.35 -33.46 10.17
N ARG A 17 20.48 -33.70 9.48
CA ARG A 17 21.76 -33.08 9.81
C ARG A 17 21.68 -31.56 9.54
N LEU A 18 22.21 -30.80 10.49
CA LEU A 18 22.41 -29.38 10.34
C LEU A 18 23.84 -29.10 9.91
N ASP A 19 24.00 -28.46 8.76
CA ASP A 19 25.29 -28.04 8.25
C ASP A 19 25.31 -26.52 8.04
N ARG A 20 26.45 -25.90 8.34
CA ARG A 20 26.70 -24.48 8.14
C ARG A 20 27.97 -24.31 7.32
N VAL A 21 27.83 -23.67 6.17
CA VAL A 21 28.90 -23.43 5.21
C VAL A 21 29.12 -21.92 5.05
N GLU A 22 30.36 -21.48 5.09
CA GLU A 22 30.73 -20.09 4.80
C GLU A 22 31.37 -20.02 3.42
N SER A 23 30.82 -19.21 2.51
CA SER A 23 31.33 -19.03 1.16
C SER A 23 31.09 -17.61 0.69
N GLY A 24 32.13 -16.94 0.16
CA GLY A 24 31.99 -15.62 -0.44
C GLY A 24 31.48 -14.51 0.49
N GLY A 25 31.72 -14.61 1.81
CA GLY A 25 31.21 -13.65 2.80
C GLY A 25 29.77 -13.92 3.26
N GLN A 26 29.14 -14.95 2.73
CA GLN A 26 27.81 -15.39 3.10
C GLN A 26 27.86 -16.70 3.90
N VAL A 27 26.87 -16.89 4.75
CA VAL A 27 26.65 -18.11 5.54
C VAL A 27 25.42 -18.80 4.99
N LEU A 28 25.59 -20.06 4.60
CA LEU A 28 24.52 -20.94 4.16
C LEU A 28 24.27 -21.98 5.25
N VAL A 29 23.03 -22.12 5.66
CA VAL A 29 22.59 -23.07 6.69
C VAL A 29 21.69 -24.10 6.05
N PHE A 30 22.03 -25.37 6.16
CA PHE A 30 21.30 -26.49 5.57
C PHE A 30 20.64 -27.33 6.66
N ARG A 31 19.47 -27.86 6.34
CA ARG A 31 18.81 -28.94 7.07
C ARG A 31 18.69 -30.15 6.14
N GLY A 32 19.57 -31.12 6.31
CA GLY A 32 19.73 -32.18 5.32
C GLY A 32 20.10 -31.58 3.94
N PRO A 33 19.42 -31.97 2.85
CA PRO A 33 19.70 -31.44 1.51
C PRO A 33 19.09 -30.06 1.24
N HIS A 34 18.33 -29.47 2.17
CA HIS A 34 17.58 -28.25 1.94
C HIS A 34 18.30 -27.04 2.54
N LEU A 35 18.48 -25.98 1.74
CA LEU A 35 18.91 -24.67 2.22
C LEU A 35 17.82 -24.10 3.13
N PHE A 36 18.13 -23.89 4.39
CA PHE A 36 17.21 -23.35 5.40
C PHE A 36 17.32 -21.83 5.53
N ALA A 37 18.54 -21.29 5.54
CA ALA A 37 18.79 -19.85 5.65
C ALA A 37 20.09 -19.48 4.93
N GLN A 38 20.12 -18.26 4.39
CA GLN A 38 21.29 -17.63 3.80
C GLN A 38 21.37 -16.18 4.31
N TYR A 39 22.54 -15.75 4.75
CA TYR A 39 22.74 -14.41 5.29
C TYR A 39 24.22 -13.99 5.23
N ASP A 40 24.49 -12.69 5.26
CA ASP A 40 25.85 -12.15 5.31
C ASP A 40 26.51 -12.47 6.65
N ASN A 41 27.76 -12.86 6.64
CA ASN A 41 28.47 -13.34 7.84
C ASN A 41 28.50 -12.31 9.00
N ASP A 42 28.38 -11.02 8.71
CA ASP A 42 28.28 -9.94 9.69
C ASP A 42 26.86 -9.62 10.16
N ASP A 43 25.82 -10.25 9.56
CA ASP A 43 24.44 -10.06 9.94
C ASP A 43 24.01 -10.95 11.11
N LEU A 44 24.28 -10.44 12.33
CA LEU A 44 23.91 -11.12 13.57
C LEU A 44 22.39 -11.23 13.77
N GLY A 45 21.59 -10.36 13.12
CA GLY A 45 20.13 -10.39 13.21
C GLY A 45 19.58 -11.60 12.47
N MET A 46 19.97 -11.75 11.21
CA MET A 46 19.57 -12.89 10.38
C MET A 46 20.11 -14.22 10.92
N ARG A 47 21.34 -14.23 11.46
CA ARG A 47 21.85 -15.40 12.18
C ARG A 47 20.94 -15.81 13.34
N ASN A 48 20.53 -14.86 14.19
CA ASN A 48 19.67 -15.13 15.34
C ASN A 48 18.27 -15.59 14.90
N LEU A 49 17.73 -15.05 13.82
CA LEU A 49 16.47 -15.50 13.21
C LEU A 49 16.58 -16.94 12.70
N ALA A 50 17.68 -17.30 12.01
CA ALA A 50 17.94 -18.66 11.55
C ALA A 50 18.01 -19.65 12.72
N ILE A 51 18.68 -19.30 13.82
CA ILE A 51 18.78 -20.12 15.04
C ILE A 51 17.38 -20.38 15.64
N VAL A 52 16.57 -19.34 15.79
CA VAL A 52 15.20 -19.49 16.33
C VAL A 52 14.32 -20.24 15.36
N GLY A 53 14.41 -19.97 14.05
CA GLY A 53 13.69 -20.68 13.00
C GLY A 53 13.95 -22.18 13.01
N LEU A 54 15.22 -22.61 13.12
CA LEU A 54 15.58 -24.03 13.23
C LEU A 54 14.98 -24.70 14.46
N THR A 55 15.00 -24.02 15.62
CA THR A 55 14.40 -24.57 16.84
C THR A 55 12.87 -24.67 16.73
N ASN A 56 12.20 -23.72 16.05
CA ASN A 56 10.78 -23.76 15.79
C ASN A 56 10.42 -24.85 14.76
N ALA A 57 11.35 -25.14 13.84
CA ALA A 57 11.22 -26.26 12.87
C ALA A 57 11.51 -27.65 13.51
N GLY A 58 11.66 -27.70 14.86
CA GLY A 58 11.80 -28.96 15.60
C GLY A 58 13.24 -29.45 15.81
N CYS A 59 14.28 -28.69 15.41
CA CYS A 59 15.66 -29.07 15.68
C CYS A 59 16.00 -28.90 17.17
N ALA A 60 16.75 -29.87 17.72
CA ALA A 60 17.15 -29.81 19.12
C ALA A 60 18.08 -28.62 19.40
N GLY A 61 17.81 -27.85 20.46
CA GLY A 61 18.57 -26.63 20.79
C GLY A 61 20.07 -26.86 20.96
N GLY A 62 20.48 -28.06 21.39
CA GLY A 62 21.88 -28.47 21.47
C GLY A 62 22.55 -28.66 20.10
N GLU A 63 21.87 -29.25 19.15
CA GLU A 63 22.33 -29.40 17.75
C GLU A 63 22.46 -28.08 17.05
N VAL A 64 21.47 -27.20 17.22
CA VAL A 64 21.50 -25.83 16.68
C VAL A 64 22.68 -25.07 17.30
N ALA A 65 22.88 -25.17 18.59
CA ALA A 65 24.02 -24.53 19.26
C ALA A 65 25.36 -25.02 18.70
N ALA A 66 25.51 -26.31 18.52
CA ALA A 66 26.75 -26.92 17.96
C ALA A 66 26.98 -26.44 16.50
N CYS A 67 25.94 -26.43 15.65
CA CYS A 67 26.02 -25.97 14.27
C CYS A 67 26.50 -24.50 14.16
N PHE A 68 26.08 -23.64 15.07
CA PHE A 68 26.44 -22.23 15.08
C PHE A 68 27.66 -21.88 15.96
N GLY A 69 28.28 -22.87 16.58
CA GLY A 69 29.40 -22.64 17.51
C GLY A 69 29.00 -21.82 18.75
N LEU A 70 27.80 -22.03 19.27
CA LEU A 70 27.19 -21.31 20.39
C LEU A 70 26.89 -22.24 21.56
N THR A 71 26.57 -21.69 22.73
CA THR A 71 26.10 -22.47 23.86
C THR A 71 24.59 -22.73 23.80
N PRO A 72 24.10 -23.88 24.29
CA PRO A 72 22.66 -24.15 24.38
C PRO A 72 21.89 -23.09 25.18
N GLN A 73 22.53 -22.50 26.21
CA GLN A 73 21.96 -21.42 27.00
C GLN A 73 21.71 -20.15 26.14
N TYR A 74 22.63 -19.85 25.21
CA TYR A 74 22.47 -18.71 24.31
C TYR A 74 21.31 -18.92 23.33
N VAL A 75 21.15 -20.12 22.78
CA VAL A 75 20.02 -20.50 21.95
C VAL A 75 18.71 -20.40 22.73
N SER A 76 18.66 -20.88 23.97
CA SER A 76 17.49 -20.76 24.86
C SER A 76 17.15 -19.29 25.15
N MET A 77 18.15 -18.44 25.36
CA MET A 77 17.98 -17.00 25.58
C MET A 77 17.41 -16.32 24.32
N LEU A 78 17.87 -16.69 23.11
CA LEU A 78 17.30 -16.16 21.84
C LEU A 78 15.83 -16.56 21.67
N ARG A 79 15.48 -17.81 22.00
CA ARG A 79 14.08 -18.27 21.99
C ARG A 79 13.21 -17.49 22.97
N GLY A 80 13.71 -17.22 24.18
CA GLY A 80 13.03 -16.38 25.16
C GLY A 80 12.80 -14.96 24.61
N ARG A 81 13.82 -14.33 24.02
CA ARG A 81 13.71 -13.00 23.43
C ARG A 81 12.72 -12.94 22.25
N ALA A 82 12.71 -13.99 21.42
CA ALA A 82 11.77 -14.10 20.31
C ALA A 82 10.31 -14.23 20.82
N ARG A 83 10.10 -14.96 21.91
CA ARG A 83 8.78 -15.10 22.55
C ARG A 83 8.29 -13.79 23.17
N ASP A 84 9.20 -13.06 23.84
CA ASP A 84 8.84 -11.85 24.59
C ASP A 84 8.74 -10.58 23.73
N ARG A 85 9.41 -10.54 22.57
CA ARG A 85 9.56 -9.32 21.74
C ARG A 85 9.50 -9.58 20.24
N GLY A 86 9.07 -10.76 19.82
CA GLY A 86 9.05 -11.12 18.40
C GLY A 86 10.43 -11.08 17.74
N SER A 87 10.45 -10.89 16.42
CA SER A 87 11.69 -10.74 15.63
C SER A 87 12.53 -9.52 16.03
N GLU A 88 11.92 -8.46 16.54
CA GLU A 88 12.65 -7.27 17.04
C GLU A 88 13.60 -7.59 18.21
N GLY A 89 13.29 -8.59 19.01
CA GLY A 89 14.16 -9.07 20.10
C GLY A 89 15.44 -9.74 19.62
N LEU A 90 15.49 -10.17 18.35
CA LEU A 90 16.60 -10.90 17.74
C LEU A 90 17.52 -10.01 16.90
N VAL A 91 16.97 -8.94 16.32
CA VAL A 91 17.70 -7.99 15.49
C VAL A 91 18.27 -6.88 16.37
N ARG A 92 19.57 -6.72 16.40
CA ARG A 92 20.20 -5.56 17.05
C ARG A 92 20.14 -4.39 16.08
N PRO A 93 19.56 -3.24 16.46
CA PRO A 93 19.64 -2.05 15.63
C PRO A 93 21.13 -1.70 15.39
N ARG A 94 21.54 -1.60 14.13
CA ARG A 94 22.86 -1.06 13.74
C ARG A 94 22.95 0.37 14.25
N GLY A 95 23.69 0.63 15.30
CA GLY A 95 23.88 1.98 15.85
C GLY A 95 24.76 1.97 17.09
N ARG A 96 25.46 3.10 17.30
CA ARG A 96 26.23 3.38 18.51
C ARG A 96 25.35 3.15 19.74
N ARG A 97 25.83 2.49 20.79
CA ARG A 97 25.11 2.30 22.07
C ARG A 97 24.45 3.62 22.46
N ARG A 98 23.14 3.59 22.76
CA ARG A 98 22.42 4.79 23.22
C ARG A 98 23.16 5.35 24.44
N SER A 99 23.68 6.56 24.34
CA SER A 99 24.43 7.24 25.38
C SER A 99 23.61 7.55 26.65
N LEU A 100 22.26 7.48 26.51
CA LEU A 100 21.29 7.64 27.58
C LEU A 100 20.33 6.46 27.61
N SER A 101 20.27 5.76 28.77
CA SER A 101 19.24 4.74 29.01
C SER A 101 17.85 5.41 29.16
N PRO A 102 16.74 4.65 28.98
CA PRO A 102 15.39 5.19 29.18
C PRO A 102 15.20 5.87 30.54
N ALA A 103 15.71 5.28 31.61
CA ALA A 103 15.66 5.84 32.97
C ALA A 103 16.46 7.16 33.11
N LYS A 104 17.63 7.25 32.48
CA LYS A 104 18.41 8.50 32.44
C LYS A 104 17.73 9.56 31.60
N LEU A 105 17.02 9.17 30.55
CA LEU A 105 16.30 10.08 29.66
C LEU A 105 15.05 10.64 30.35
N ALA A 106 14.28 9.82 31.06
CA ALA A 106 13.15 10.26 31.88
C ALA A 106 13.60 11.26 32.98
N ARG A 107 14.75 10.99 33.62
CA ARG A 107 15.32 11.89 34.59
C ARG A 107 15.82 13.21 33.98
N ALA A 108 16.35 13.16 32.74
CA ALA A 108 16.73 14.35 31.99
C ALA A 108 15.52 15.21 31.61
N ALA A 109 14.39 14.57 31.19
CA ALA A 109 13.13 15.25 30.92
C ALA A 109 12.57 15.96 32.16
N LYS A 110 12.58 15.29 33.31
CA LYS A 110 12.18 15.89 34.59
C LYS A 110 13.06 17.08 35.01
N LEU A 111 14.38 17.02 34.78
CA LEU A 111 15.27 18.14 35.05
C LEU A 111 15.05 19.30 34.08
N SER A 112 14.71 19.02 32.84
CA SER A 112 14.34 20.03 31.83
C SER A 112 13.03 20.74 32.18
N SER A 113 12.01 20.02 32.64
CA SER A 113 10.75 20.59 33.08
C SER A 113 10.90 21.48 34.35
N GLN A 114 11.96 21.25 35.12
CA GLN A 114 12.35 22.08 36.29
C GLN A 114 13.18 23.31 35.89
N GLY A 115 13.33 23.62 34.60
CA GLY A 115 14.04 24.78 34.10
C GLY A 115 15.55 24.63 33.95
N MET A 116 16.11 23.42 34.12
CA MET A 116 17.55 23.16 33.96
C MET A 116 17.94 23.21 32.49
N THR A 117 19.01 23.90 32.12
CA THR A 117 19.48 24.01 30.74
C THR A 117 20.05 22.68 30.22
N ASN A 118 19.95 22.44 28.90
CA ASN A 118 20.50 21.25 28.26
C ASN A 118 21.99 21.07 28.52
N ALA A 119 22.76 22.14 28.71
CA ALA A 119 24.19 22.08 29.04
C ALA A 119 24.41 21.56 30.47
N ALA A 120 23.62 22.01 31.43
CA ALA A 120 23.71 21.57 32.83
C ALA A 120 23.26 20.10 32.98
N ILE A 121 22.22 19.69 32.28
CA ILE A 121 21.73 18.30 32.22
C ILE A 121 22.79 17.41 31.57
N ALA A 122 23.39 17.83 30.46
CA ALA A 122 24.44 17.10 29.76
C ALA A 122 25.68 16.84 30.63
N GLY A 123 26.10 17.85 31.41
CA GLY A 123 27.18 17.69 32.37
C GLY A 123 26.92 16.62 33.44
N ARG A 124 25.68 16.50 33.94
CA ARG A 124 25.29 15.47 34.92
C ARG A 124 25.26 14.05 34.37
N PHE A 125 24.99 13.90 33.09
CA PHE A 125 24.93 12.56 32.47
C PHE A 125 26.16 12.19 31.64
N GLY A 126 27.16 13.06 31.54
CA GLY A 126 28.42 12.83 30.80
C GLY A 126 28.18 12.71 29.27
N VAL A 127 27.27 13.52 28.71
CA VAL A 127 26.92 13.50 27.29
C VAL A 127 27.01 14.92 26.70
N HIS A 128 27.08 15.02 25.39
CA HIS A 128 27.08 16.33 24.70
C HIS A 128 25.70 17.04 24.81
N PRO A 129 25.62 18.36 25.05
CA PRO A 129 24.37 19.10 25.16
C PRO A 129 23.39 18.89 24.01
N GLY A 130 23.88 18.85 22.77
CA GLY A 130 23.07 18.53 21.59
C GLY A 130 22.48 17.11 21.59
N THR A 131 22.99 16.18 22.41
CA THR A 131 22.40 14.86 22.61
C THR A 131 21.17 14.94 23.51
N ILE A 132 21.23 15.77 24.56
CA ILE A 132 20.08 16.05 25.44
C ILE A 132 18.97 16.74 24.64
N GLY A 133 19.26 17.84 23.93
CA GLY A 133 18.28 18.57 23.15
C GLY A 133 17.55 17.67 22.16
N ARG A 134 18.28 16.95 21.30
CA ARG A 134 17.67 16.01 20.30
C ARG A 134 16.83 14.90 20.93
N ARG A 135 17.21 14.43 22.13
CA ARG A 135 16.48 13.36 22.81
C ARG A 135 15.23 13.86 23.53
N LEU A 136 15.26 15.06 24.07
CA LEU A 136 14.10 15.69 24.70
C LEU A 136 13.07 16.14 23.65
N SER A 137 13.52 16.69 22.51
CA SER A 137 12.64 16.98 21.38
C SER A 137 11.95 15.71 20.84
N ALA A 138 12.69 14.61 20.72
CA ALA A 138 12.12 13.34 20.27
C ALA A 138 11.12 12.72 21.28
N ILE A 139 11.20 13.03 22.58
CA ILE A 139 10.19 12.67 23.57
C ILE A 139 8.95 13.53 23.39
N GLY A 140 9.12 14.86 23.28
CA GLY A 140 8.00 15.77 23.00
C GLY A 140 7.24 15.43 21.71
N GLU A 141 7.96 15.01 20.66
CA GLU A 141 7.36 14.52 19.42
C GLU A 141 6.64 13.16 19.60
N ARG A 142 7.16 12.27 20.45
CA ARG A 142 6.50 11.00 20.77
C ARG A 142 5.33 11.15 21.73
N GLU A 143 5.47 11.95 22.76
CA GLU A 143 4.36 12.27 23.66
C GLU A 143 3.22 12.98 22.91
N LEU A 144 3.56 13.86 21.96
CA LEU A 144 2.58 14.47 21.05
C LEU A 144 1.96 13.44 20.10
N ALA A 145 2.73 12.49 19.59
CA ALA A 145 2.23 11.40 18.76
C ALA A 145 1.41 10.38 19.56
N GLU A 146 1.82 10.07 20.78
CA GLU A 146 1.07 9.21 21.72
C GLU A 146 -0.18 9.93 22.24
N GLN A 147 -0.14 11.25 22.47
CA GLN A 147 -1.33 12.06 22.74
C GLN A 147 -2.26 12.13 21.54
N LEU A 148 -1.74 12.29 20.33
CA LEU A 148 -2.55 12.23 19.09
C LEU A 148 -3.15 10.85 18.85
N SER A 149 -2.50 9.76 19.27
CA SER A 149 -3.04 8.41 19.20
C SER A 149 -3.99 8.09 20.37
N ALA A 150 -3.77 8.66 21.56
CA ALA A 150 -4.70 8.57 22.68
C ALA A 150 -5.96 9.41 22.43
N ASP A 151 -5.85 10.44 21.62
CA ASP A 151 -6.95 11.31 21.21
C ASP A 151 -7.80 10.69 20.10
N ASP A 152 -7.25 9.77 19.30
CA ASP A 152 -8.03 8.82 18.51
C ASP A 152 -8.90 7.93 19.41
N ALA A 153 -8.45 7.58 20.61
CA ALA A 153 -9.23 6.84 21.59
C ALA A 153 -10.42 7.63 22.20
N MET A 154 -10.49 8.94 22.01
CA MET A 154 -11.63 9.74 22.51
C MET A 154 -12.93 9.47 21.71
N PHE A 155 -12.80 8.93 20.47
CA PHE A 155 -13.89 8.39 19.67
C PHE A 155 -13.80 6.85 19.49
N ASP A 156 -12.68 6.21 19.85
CA ASP A 156 -12.42 4.78 19.82
C ASP A 156 -12.59 4.12 21.21
N GLY A 157 -13.73 4.27 21.81
CA GLY A 157 -14.23 3.26 22.74
C GLY A 157 -15.04 2.26 21.92
N ASP A 158 -14.48 1.12 21.60
CA ASP A 158 -15.13 -0.01 20.97
C ASP A 158 -15.61 0.15 19.52
N VAL A 159 -14.71 0.23 18.58
CA VAL A 159 -14.89 -0.43 17.28
C VAL A 159 -13.55 -1.03 16.87
N VAL A 160 -13.56 -2.35 16.80
CA VAL A 160 -12.54 -3.24 16.25
C VAL A 160 -11.37 -3.50 17.19
N GLY A 161 -11.41 -4.68 17.78
CA GLY A 161 -10.23 -5.36 18.30
C GLY A 161 -9.10 -5.28 17.27
N ASP A 162 -7.94 -5.03 17.79
CA ASP A 162 -6.67 -5.13 17.08
C ASP A 162 -6.74 -6.31 16.09
N PRO A 163 -6.53 -6.13 14.78
CA PRO A 163 -6.39 -7.26 13.90
C PRO A 163 -5.16 -8.01 14.40
N GLY A 164 -5.42 -9.14 15.08
CA GLY A 164 -4.41 -9.98 15.70
C GLY A 164 -3.19 -10.08 14.80
N GLU A 165 -2.05 -9.95 15.40
CA GLU A 165 -0.74 -10.13 14.79
C GLU A 165 -0.78 -11.27 13.78
N VAL A 166 -0.88 -10.91 12.50
CA VAL A 166 -0.62 -11.85 11.42
C VAL A 166 0.88 -12.09 11.49
N PRO A 167 1.34 -13.33 11.67
CA PRO A 167 2.77 -13.61 11.65
C PRO A 167 3.33 -13.07 10.34
N ALA A 168 4.30 -12.18 10.43
CA ALA A 168 5.11 -11.69 9.34
C ALA A 168 5.87 -12.87 8.74
N GLY A 169 5.36 -13.41 7.67
CA GLY A 169 5.90 -14.55 6.94
C GLY A 169 5.51 -14.47 5.49
N CYS A 170 5.89 -13.39 4.82
CA CYS A 170 6.06 -13.40 3.37
C CYS A 170 7.43 -12.81 3.09
N GLU A 171 8.39 -13.71 3.00
CA GLU A 171 9.74 -13.41 2.54
C GLU A 171 9.68 -12.78 1.16
N HIS A 172 10.38 -11.68 1.05
CA HIS A 172 10.77 -11.05 -0.20
C HIS A 172 11.53 -12.08 -1.02
N VAL A 173 10.93 -12.57 -2.09
CA VAL A 173 11.66 -13.28 -3.14
C VAL A 173 12.40 -12.22 -3.94
N PRO A 174 13.74 -12.22 -3.96
CA PRO A 174 14.49 -11.32 -4.80
C PRO A 174 14.17 -11.61 -6.26
N SER A 175 13.91 -10.56 -7.03
CA SER A 175 13.81 -10.62 -8.48
C SER A 175 15.09 -11.23 -9.06
N ALA A 176 14.95 -12.31 -9.80
CA ALA A 176 16.03 -12.91 -10.56
C ALA A 176 16.64 -11.86 -11.50
N GLU A 177 17.94 -11.66 -11.36
CA GLU A 177 18.75 -10.92 -12.31
C GLU A 177 18.76 -11.68 -13.65
N ASP A 178 18.57 -10.92 -14.73
CA ASP A 178 18.81 -11.35 -16.09
C ASP A 178 20.26 -11.84 -16.24
N SER A 179 20.42 -13.15 -16.40
CA SER A 179 21.60 -13.71 -17.05
C SER A 179 21.20 -14.11 -18.47
N THR A 180 21.55 -13.24 -19.42
CA THR A 180 21.71 -13.65 -20.82
C THR A 180 22.88 -14.62 -20.88
N GLY A 181 22.57 -15.88 -21.02
CA GLY A 181 23.51 -16.93 -21.30
C GLY A 181 22.85 -17.89 -22.29
N ASP A 182 23.28 -17.82 -23.54
CA ASP A 182 23.10 -18.88 -24.53
C ASP A 182 23.63 -20.17 -23.95
N ASP A 183 22.74 -21.15 -23.78
CA ASP A 183 23.11 -22.55 -23.87
C ASP A 183 21.90 -23.34 -24.39
N ALA A 184 21.98 -23.58 -25.70
CA ALA A 184 21.24 -24.60 -26.34
C ALA A 184 21.86 -25.97 -25.91
N GLN A 185 21.04 -26.84 -25.26
CA GLN A 185 21.01 -28.27 -25.50
C GLN A 185 20.34 -29.01 -24.35
N SER A 186 19.30 -29.59 -24.68
CA SER A 186 18.59 -30.85 -24.37
C SER A 186 17.10 -30.62 -24.14
N ALA A 187 16.41 -30.47 -25.24
CA ALA A 187 14.98 -30.72 -25.33
C ALA A 187 14.76 -32.24 -25.24
N SER A 188 14.28 -32.72 -24.11
CA SER A 188 13.49 -33.94 -24.14
C SER A 188 12.14 -33.57 -24.76
N GLU A 189 11.93 -34.05 -25.96
CA GLU A 189 10.66 -34.05 -26.67
C GLU A 189 9.60 -34.74 -25.82
N HIS A 190 8.85 -33.95 -25.04
CA HIS A 190 7.46 -34.31 -24.79
C HIS A 190 6.66 -33.68 -25.92
N THR A 191 6.33 -34.48 -26.90
CA THR A 191 5.28 -34.23 -27.88
C THR A 191 4.01 -33.86 -27.13
N GLY A 192 3.88 -32.53 -26.89
CA GLY A 192 2.65 -31.94 -26.41
C GLY A 192 1.67 -31.94 -27.55
N ASP A 193 0.67 -32.75 -27.37
CA ASP A 193 -0.56 -32.79 -28.15
C ASP A 193 -1.05 -31.38 -28.44
N SER A 194 -0.90 -30.96 -29.68
CA SER A 194 -1.52 -29.75 -30.21
C SER A 194 -2.99 -30.08 -30.54
N ASP A 195 -3.74 -30.43 -29.50
CA ASP A 195 -5.19 -30.54 -29.62
C ASP A 195 -5.77 -29.10 -29.57
N ASP A 196 -5.90 -28.52 -30.75
CA ASP A 196 -6.51 -27.20 -31.01
C ASP A 196 -8.03 -27.21 -30.79
N THR A 197 -8.58 -28.30 -30.24
CA THR A 197 -9.99 -28.43 -29.91
C THR A 197 -10.30 -27.58 -28.70
N PRO A 198 -11.25 -26.61 -28.78
CA PRO A 198 -11.65 -25.85 -27.60
C PRO A 198 -12.18 -26.82 -26.54
N PRO A 199 -11.83 -26.66 -25.25
CA PRO A 199 -12.47 -27.45 -24.21
C PRO A 199 -13.96 -27.22 -24.31
N SER A 200 -14.69 -28.29 -24.35
CA SER A 200 -16.14 -28.19 -24.24
C SER A 200 -16.48 -27.55 -22.91
N PRO A 201 -17.37 -26.55 -22.85
CA PRO A 201 -17.93 -26.13 -21.58
C PRO A 201 -18.45 -27.38 -20.86
N LEU A 202 -18.21 -27.49 -19.55
CA LEU A 202 -18.69 -28.62 -18.77
C LEU A 202 -20.20 -28.86 -18.96
N SER A 203 -20.93 -27.78 -19.26
CA SER A 203 -22.34 -27.84 -19.65
C SER A 203 -22.64 -28.66 -20.92
N ARG A 204 -21.67 -28.90 -21.80
CA ARG A 204 -21.83 -29.66 -23.02
C ARG A 204 -21.40 -31.13 -22.91
N LEU A 205 -20.69 -31.50 -21.84
CA LEU A 205 -20.17 -32.84 -21.64
C LEU A 205 -21.18 -33.85 -21.06
N GLY A 206 -22.41 -33.38 -20.75
CA GLY A 206 -23.40 -34.20 -20.07
C GLY A 206 -23.24 -34.11 -18.54
N GLU A 207 -23.54 -35.22 -17.84
CA GLU A 207 -23.36 -35.28 -16.38
C GLU A 207 -21.89 -35.55 -16.04
N VAL A 208 -21.24 -34.55 -15.38
CA VAL A 208 -19.84 -34.61 -14.98
C VAL A 208 -19.72 -34.18 -13.53
N GLU A 209 -19.02 -34.99 -12.74
CA GLU A 209 -18.66 -34.60 -11.34
C GLU A 209 -17.15 -34.36 -11.28
N VAL A 210 -16.76 -33.19 -10.73
CA VAL A 210 -15.39 -32.76 -10.53
C VAL A 210 -15.11 -32.62 -9.04
N SER A 211 -14.08 -33.27 -8.53
CA SER A 211 -13.55 -33.01 -7.20
C SER A 211 -12.65 -31.79 -7.27
N SER A 212 -12.87 -30.80 -6.39
CA SER A 212 -12.09 -29.56 -6.37
C SER A 212 -11.73 -29.15 -4.95
N ARG A 213 -10.48 -28.82 -4.73
CA ARG A 213 -10.00 -28.21 -3.48
C ARG A 213 -10.40 -26.74 -3.32
N TYR A 214 -11.06 -26.17 -4.32
CA TYR A 214 -11.53 -24.78 -4.37
C TYR A 214 -13.06 -24.72 -4.48
N ALA A 215 -13.77 -25.80 -4.15
CA ALA A 215 -15.23 -25.84 -4.26
C ALA A 215 -15.93 -24.71 -3.48
N GLY A 216 -15.35 -24.28 -2.35
CA GLY A 216 -15.85 -23.15 -1.58
C GLY A 216 -15.84 -21.81 -2.36
N ALA A 217 -14.96 -21.65 -3.33
CA ALA A 217 -14.96 -20.44 -4.16
C ALA A 217 -16.19 -20.32 -5.07
N MET A 218 -16.92 -21.44 -5.33
CA MET A 218 -18.20 -21.40 -6.03
C MET A 218 -19.24 -20.50 -5.34
N LEU A 219 -19.12 -20.25 -4.03
CA LEU A 219 -20.00 -19.34 -3.29
C LEU A 219 -19.95 -17.90 -3.83
N LEU A 220 -18.83 -17.49 -4.46
CA LEU A 220 -18.72 -16.15 -5.06
C LEU A 220 -19.66 -15.95 -6.26
N HIS A 221 -20.17 -17.03 -6.87
CA HIS A 221 -21.14 -16.91 -7.96
C HIS A 221 -22.46 -16.28 -7.51
N ALA A 222 -22.85 -16.40 -6.26
CA ALA A 222 -24.03 -15.72 -5.73
C ALA A 222 -23.92 -14.19 -5.89
N PHE A 223 -22.78 -13.61 -5.51
CA PHE A 223 -22.50 -12.19 -5.69
C PHE A 223 -22.42 -11.82 -7.18
N LEU A 224 -21.69 -12.59 -7.98
CA LEU A 224 -21.53 -12.32 -9.42
C LEU A 224 -22.87 -12.34 -10.15
N THR A 225 -23.75 -13.28 -9.82
CA THR A 225 -25.09 -13.37 -10.39
C THR A 225 -25.95 -12.16 -10.01
N ARG A 226 -25.92 -11.73 -8.73
CA ARG A 226 -26.64 -10.52 -8.29
C ARG A 226 -26.19 -9.25 -9.02
N LEU A 227 -24.92 -9.18 -9.44
CA LEU A 227 -24.40 -8.08 -10.24
C LEU A 227 -24.76 -8.16 -11.73
N GLY A 228 -25.41 -9.21 -12.20
CA GLY A 228 -25.62 -9.42 -13.63
C GLY A 228 -24.29 -9.58 -14.39
N ALA A 229 -23.32 -10.27 -13.80
CA ALA A 229 -21.99 -10.43 -14.36
C ALA A 229 -22.02 -11.03 -15.78
N ASP A 230 -22.99 -11.90 -16.09
CA ASP A 230 -23.18 -12.46 -17.41
C ASP A 230 -23.48 -11.40 -18.48
N GLU A 231 -24.36 -10.45 -18.18
CA GLU A 231 -24.73 -9.37 -19.10
C GLU A 231 -23.55 -8.43 -19.31
N ILE A 232 -22.87 -8.06 -18.23
CA ILE A 232 -21.69 -7.18 -18.30
C ILE A 232 -20.58 -7.85 -19.11
N LEU A 233 -20.27 -9.11 -18.83
CA LEU A 233 -19.20 -9.84 -19.49
C LEU A 233 -19.54 -10.24 -20.93
N SER A 234 -20.82 -10.45 -21.25
CA SER A 234 -21.26 -10.73 -22.63
C SER A 234 -21.07 -9.54 -23.56
N SER A 235 -20.98 -8.32 -23.02
CA SER A 235 -20.68 -7.10 -23.80
C SER A 235 -19.21 -7.00 -24.22
N LEU A 236 -18.34 -7.86 -23.69
CA LEU A 236 -16.93 -7.88 -24.05
C LEU A 236 -16.75 -8.29 -25.53
N PRO A 237 -15.77 -7.70 -26.23
CA PRO A 237 -15.51 -8.09 -27.61
C PRO A 237 -15.18 -9.60 -27.67
N PRO A 238 -15.74 -10.32 -28.67
CA PRO A 238 -15.39 -11.72 -28.85
C PRO A 238 -13.89 -11.78 -29.14
N GLY A 239 -13.11 -12.21 -28.17
CA GLY A 239 -11.69 -12.44 -28.36
C GLY A 239 -11.47 -13.46 -29.47
N ALA A 240 -10.25 -13.55 -30.03
CA ALA A 240 -9.90 -14.60 -30.98
C ALA A 240 -10.10 -15.96 -30.28
N ALA A 241 -11.36 -16.41 -30.30
CA ALA A 241 -11.88 -17.49 -29.48
C ALA A 241 -11.38 -18.83 -30.02
N ARG A 242 -10.38 -19.41 -29.34
CA ARG A 242 -10.06 -20.82 -29.61
C ARG A 242 -10.47 -21.70 -28.43
N ARG A 243 -10.15 -21.34 -27.21
CA ARG A 243 -10.35 -22.22 -26.05
C ARG A 243 -11.12 -21.58 -24.90
N TYR A 244 -10.92 -20.28 -24.64
CA TYR A 244 -11.58 -19.53 -23.59
C TYR A 244 -12.11 -18.20 -24.17
N ASP A 245 -13.33 -17.86 -23.89
CA ASP A 245 -13.90 -16.57 -24.27
C ASP A 245 -13.43 -15.45 -23.33
N ALA A 246 -13.85 -14.23 -23.60
CA ALA A 246 -13.46 -13.07 -22.81
C ALA A 246 -13.97 -13.15 -21.38
N ALA A 247 -15.21 -13.62 -21.18
CA ALA A 247 -15.81 -13.80 -19.86
C ALA A 247 -15.02 -14.81 -19.02
N SER A 248 -14.69 -15.97 -19.59
CA SER A 248 -13.86 -17.00 -18.91
C SER A 248 -12.50 -16.46 -18.49
N LEU A 249 -11.85 -15.60 -19.29
CA LEU A 249 -10.55 -15.01 -18.95
C LEU A 249 -10.66 -14.02 -17.77
N VAL A 250 -11.69 -13.18 -17.76
CA VAL A 250 -11.94 -12.23 -16.68
C VAL A 250 -12.28 -12.98 -15.40
N LEU A 251 -13.18 -13.97 -15.45
CA LEU A 251 -13.56 -14.77 -14.29
C LEU A 251 -12.41 -15.60 -13.77
N ALA A 252 -11.63 -16.25 -14.65
CA ALA A 252 -10.43 -16.98 -14.23
C ALA A 252 -9.45 -16.08 -13.47
N SER A 253 -9.23 -14.86 -13.96
CA SER A 253 -8.40 -13.87 -13.25
C SER A 253 -9.01 -13.48 -11.91
N THR A 254 -10.32 -13.24 -11.87
CA THR A 254 -11.07 -12.88 -10.65
C THR A 254 -10.97 -13.98 -9.59
N PHE A 255 -11.27 -15.23 -9.96
CA PHE A 255 -11.13 -16.37 -9.04
C PHE A 255 -9.69 -16.60 -8.59
N SER A 256 -8.71 -16.40 -9.48
CA SER A 256 -7.30 -16.48 -9.08
C SER A 256 -6.97 -15.48 -7.97
N PHE A 257 -7.41 -14.23 -8.10
CA PHE A 257 -7.16 -13.20 -7.10
C PHE A 257 -7.96 -13.46 -5.82
N ALA A 258 -9.18 -13.95 -5.90
CA ALA A 258 -9.97 -14.36 -4.73
C ALA A 258 -9.32 -15.54 -3.98
N LEU A 259 -8.66 -16.45 -4.68
CA LEU A 259 -7.88 -17.54 -4.12
C LEU A 259 -6.46 -17.11 -3.68
N GLY A 260 -6.18 -15.81 -3.60
CA GLY A 260 -4.93 -15.27 -3.05
C GLY A 260 -3.75 -15.24 -4.04
N ALA A 261 -3.97 -15.45 -5.33
CA ALA A 261 -2.92 -15.23 -6.32
C ALA A 261 -2.62 -13.71 -6.40
N GLY A 262 -1.54 -13.25 -5.79
CA GLY A 262 -1.15 -11.84 -5.81
C GLY A 262 -0.87 -11.30 -7.22
N SER A 263 -0.45 -12.15 -8.17
CA SER A 263 -0.14 -11.79 -9.55
C SER A 263 -0.61 -12.87 -10.52
N LEU A 264 -0.65 -12.56 -11.83
CA LEU A 264 -0.93 -13.59 -12.83
C LEU A 264 0.13 -14.71 -12.83
N GLU A 265 1.39 -14.42 -12.46
CA GLU A 265 2.41 -15.46 -12.29
C GLU A 265 2.04 -16.49 -11.23
N ALA A 266 1.40 -16.05 -10.15
CA ALA A 266 1.01 -16.96 -9.08
C ALA A 266 -0.10 -17.93 -9.48
N THR A 267 -0.81 -17.70 -10.60
CA THR A 267 -1.84 -18.64 -11.12
C THR A 267 -1.25 -20.00 -11.47
N LYS A 268 0.06 -20.10 -11.75
CA LYS A 268 0.76 -21.35 -11.98
C LYS A 268 0.72 -22.33 -10.78
N HIS A 269 0.43 -21.81 -9.58
CA HIS A 269 0.30 -22.62 -8.36
C HIS A 269 -1.11 -23.17 -8.14
N LEU A 270 -2.09 -22.71 -8.92
CA LEU A 270 -3.43 -23.29 -8.89
C LEU A 270 -3.45 -24.65 -9.60
N VAL A 271 -4.20 -25.59 -9.04
CA VAL A 271 -4.40 -26.89 -9.68
C VAL A 271 -5.40 -26.71 -10.82
N VAL A 272 -4.91 -26.89 -12.04
CA VAL A 272 -5.63 -26.56 -13.28
C VAL A 272 -6.98 -27.30 -13.39
N ALA A 273 -7.02 -28.59 -13.06
CA ALA A 273 -8.25 -29.38 -13.10
C ALA A 273 -9.27 -28.91 -12.05
N ASP A 274 -8.82 -28.65 -10.82
CA ASP A 274 -9.68 -28.25 -9.70
C ASP A 274 -10.26 -26.85 -9.91
N ALA A 275 -9.47 -25.92 -10.47
CA ALA A 275 -9.88 -24.54 -10.69
C ALA A 275 -10.74 -24.37 -11.97
N GLY A 276 -10.65 -25.29 -12.94
CA GLY A 276 -11.43 -25.23 -14.18
C GLY A 276 -12.94 -25.18 -13.94
N ALA A 277 -13.43 -25.99 -13.02
CA ALA A 277 -14.84 -26.05 -12.64
C ALA A 277 -15.40 -24.71 -12.14
N LEU A 278 -14.56 -23.83 -11.54
CA LEU A 278 -14.97 -22.51 -11.07
C LEU A 278 -15.45 -21.59 -12.19
N VAL A 279 -14.95 -21.81 -13.40
CA VAL A 279 -15.33 -21.05 -14.60
C VAL A 279 -16.08 -21.89 -15.62
N GLY A 280 -16.60 -23.05 -15.22
CA GLY A 280 -17.41 -23.93 -16.05
C GLY A 280 -16.63 -24.63 -17.18
N THR A 281 -15.32 -24.82 -17.03
CA THR A 281 -14.45 -25.46 -18.03
C THR A 281 -13.71 -26.67 -17.45
N GLU A 282 -13.36 -27.63 -18.31
CA GLU A 282 -12.59 -28.84 -17.92
C GLU A 282 -11.22 -28.51 -17.32
N ALA A 283 -10.63 -27.39 -17.73
CA ALA A 283 -9.32 -26.99 -17.31
C ALA A 283 -9.26 -25.46 -17.14
N PHE A 284 -8.56 -25.02 -16.12
CA PHE A 284 -8.31 -23.60 -15.90
C PHE A 284 -7.28 -23.07 -16.92
N PRO A 285 -7.41 -21.80 -17.39
CA PRO A 285 -6.46 -21.24 -18.34
C PRO A 285 -5.02 -21.23 -17.77
N HIS A 286 -4.11 -21.91 -18.46
CA HIS A 286 -2.70 -21.88 -18.09
C HIS A 286 -2.13 -20.45 -18.23
N LEU A 287 -1.15 -20.08 -17.42
CA LEU A 287 -0.51 -18.76 -17.44
C LEU A 287 -0.06 -18.30 -18.84
N ARG A 288 0.49 -19.22 -19.64
CA ARG A 288 0.93 -18.95 -21.03
C ARG A 288 -0.24 -18.56 -21.95
N THR A 289 -1.46 -18.98 -21.64
CA THR A 289 -2.68 -18.62 -22.35
C THR A 289 -3.30 -17.35 -21.73
N LEU A 290 -3.41 -17.32 -20.40
CA LEU A 290 -4.10 -16.26 -19.67
C LEU A 290 -3.44 -14.88 -19.89
N ARG A 291 -2.11 -14.79 -19.72
CA ARG A 291 -1.37 -13.53 -19.82
C ARG A 291 -1.53 -12.83 -21.18
N PRO A 292 -1.17 -13.44 -22.33
CA PRO A 292 -1.25 -12.75 -23.61
C PRO A 292 -2.69 -12.46 -24.04
N ARG A 293 -3.64 -13.34 -23.68
CA ARG A 293 -5.05 -13.15 -24.04
C ARG A 293 -5.73 -12.08 -23.19
N LEU A 294 -5.45 -12.03 -21.90
CA LEU A 294 -5.96 -10.97 -21.02
C LEU A 294 -5.40 -9.61 -21.44
N LYS A 295 -4.12 -9.57 -21.89
CA LYS A 295 -3.53 -8.36 -22.45
C LYS A 295 -4.25 -7.93 -23.73
N ALA A 296 -4.43 -8.82 -24.68
CA ALA A 296 -5.13 -8.53 -25.93
C ALA A 296 -6.59 -8.11 -25.69
N LEU A 297 -7.27 -8.72 -24.73
CA LEU A 297 -8.60 -8.31 -24.31
C LEU A 297 -8.60 -6.89 -23.73
N ALA A 298 -7.61 -6.58 -22.88
CA ALA A 298 -7.50 -5.24 -22.28
C ALA A 298 -7.23 -4.12 -23.32
N GLU A 299 -6.57 -4.47 -24.44
CA GLU A 299 -6.34 -3.55 -25.56
C GLU A 299 -7.58 -3.41 -26.47
N ALA A 300 -8.45 -4.42 -26.48
CA ALA A 300 -9.64 -4.49 -27.32
C ALA A 300 -10.93 -3.97 -26.64
N CYS A 301 -10.93 -3.83 -25.31
CA CYS A 301 -12.07 -3.33 -24.54
C CYS A 301 -11.70 -2.04 -23.78
N ASP A 302 -12.72 -1.42 -23.16
CA ASP A 302 -12.50 -0.35 -22.18
C ASP A 302 -12.63 -0.93 -20.75
N PRO A 303 -11.52 -1.22 -20.06
CA PRO A 303 -11.58 -1.75 -18.70
C PRO A 303 -12.26 -0.82 -17.69
N ILE A 304 -12.21 0.49 -17.92
CA ILE A 304 -12.86 1.46 -17.03
C ILE A 304 -14.38 1.44 -17.19
N ALA A 305 -14.87 1.25 -18.41
CA ALA A 305 -16.30 1.06 -18.65
C ALA A 305 -16.81 -0.24 -17.97
N ILE A 306 -16.06 -1.34 -18.06
CA ILE A 306 -16.39 -2.60 -17.38
C ILE A 306 -16.43 -2.40 -15.86
N GLN A 307 -15.43 -1.73 -15.29
CA GLN A 307 -15.39 -1.38 -13.87
C GLN A 307 -16.62 -0.58 -13.47
N SER A 308 -16.95 0.46 -14.24
CA SER A 308 -18.10 1.32 -13.97
C SER A 308 -19.42 0.54 -14.03
N ALA A 309 -19.55 -0.42 -14.94
CA ALA A 309 -20.73 -1.28 -15.04
C ALA A 309 -20.88 -2.17 -13.79
N PHE A 310 -19.82 -2.86 -13.36
CA PHE A 310 -19.84 -3.65 -12.12
C PHE A 310 -20.10 -2.80 -10.89
N ALA A 311 -19.46 -1.64 -10.78
CA ALA A 311 -19.66 -0.74 -9.66
C ALA A 311 -21.09 -0.21 -9.61
N LYS A 312 -21.64 0.18 -10.76
CA LYS A 312 -23.03 0.63 -10.86
C LYS A 312 -23.99 -0.48 -10.45
N ALA A 313 -23.83 -1.69 -10.99
CA ALA A 313 -24.68 -2.84 -10.64
C ALA A 313 -24.61 -3.14 -9.12
N MET A 314 -23.41 -3.07 -8.52
CA MET A 314 -23.21 -3.28 -7.10
C MET A 314 -23.93 -2.22 -6.23
N LEU A 315 -23.94 -0.96 -6.67
CA LEU A 315 -24.62 0.11 -5.92
C LEU A 315 -26.13 0.11 -6.16
N ASP A 316 -26.58 -0.30 -7.33
CA ASP A 316 -28.01 -0.38 -7.68
C ASP A 316 -28.69 -1.59 -7.03
N ALA A 317 -27.93 -2.63 -6.64
CA ALA A 317 -28.45 -3.77 -5.89
C ALA A 317 -28.75 -3.43 -4.41
N ASP A 318 -28.28 -2.30 -3.90
CA ASP A 318 -28.53 -1.89 -2.51
C ASP A 318 -29.92 -1.28 -2.36
N GLU A 319 -30.68 -1.70 -1.35
CA GLU A 319 -31.90 -1.00 -0.93
C GLU A 319 -31.63 0.45 -0.49
N ARG A 320 -30.46 0.68 0.09
CA ARG A 320 -29.98 1.99 0.53
C ARG A 320 -28.57 2.23 -0.01
N PRO A 321 -28.45 2.81 -1.20
CA PRO A 321 -27.15 3.11 -1.80
C PRO A 321 -26.30 4.01 -0.89
N PRO A 322 -24.96 3.84 -0.88
CA PRO A 322 -24.07 4.63 -0.05
C PRO A 322 -24.13 6.11 -0.43
N GLU A 323 -24.05 6.96 0.59
CA GLU A 323 -24.03 8.42 0.46
C GLU A 323 -22.62 9.00 0.51
N VAL A 324 -21.65 8.25 1.08
CA VAL A 324 -20.29 8.74 1.29
C VAL A 324 -19.28 7.84 0.59
N PHE A 325 -18.39 8.47 -0.16
CA PHE A 325 -17.29 7.85 -0.88
C PHE A 325 -15.98 8.48 -0.44
N TYR A 326 -14.98 7.66 -0.18
CA TYR A 326 -13.64 8.10 0.23
C TYR A 326 -12.66 7.91 -0.91
N VAL A 327 -11.81 8.90 -1.12
CA VAL A 327 -10.79 8.89 -2.18
C VAL A 327 -9.41 9.06 -1.56
N ASP A 328 -8.48 8.20 -1.95
CA ASP A 328 -7.08 8.27 -1.51
C ASP A 328 -6.13 7.75 -2.59
N ASP A 329 -4.90 8.26 -2.59
CA ASP A 329 -3.82 7.84 -3.47
C ASP A 329 -2.97 6.77 -2.80
N HIS A 330 -2.70 5.69 -3.52
CA HIS A 330 -1.77 4.65 -3.12
C HIS A 330 -0.54 4.67 -4.03
N PHE A 331 0.61 5.11 -3.49
CA PHE A 331 1.86 5.14 -4.26
C PHE A 331 2.47 3.74 -4.38
N VAL A 332 2.69 3.32 -5.63
CA VAL A 332 3.32 2.02 -5.95
C VAL A 332 4.70 2.24 -6.54
N THR A 333 5.73 1.79 -5.82
CA THR A 333 7.14 1.90 -6.23
C THR A 333 7.42 1.03 -7.46
N TYR A 334 8.18 1.59 -8.40
CA TYR A 334 8.68 0.87 -9.57
C TYR A 334 10.15 0.48 -9.37
N TRP A 335 10.43 -0.82 -9.43
CA TRP A 335 11.77 -1.38 -9.22
C TRP A 335 12.55 -1.66 -10.50
N GLY A 336 11.99 -1.36 -11.67
CA GLY A 336 12.63 -1.57 -12.95
C GLY A 336 13.64 -0.47 -13.31
N LYS A 337 14.30 -0.64 -14.47
CA LYS A 337 15.35 0.27 -14.98
C LYS A 337 14.80 1.41 -15.85
N ALA A 338 13.53 1.36 -16.26
CA ALA A 338 12.97 2.38 -17.16
C ALA A 338 12.82 3.74 -16.43
N PRO A 339 13.04 4.86 -17.14
CA PRO A 339 12.97 6.21 -16.57
C PRO A 339 11.53 6.68 -16.38
N VAL A 340 10.77 6.03 -15.47
CA VAL A 340 9.40 6.41 -15.13
C VAL A 340 9.38 7.65 -14.23
N ALA A 341 8.20 8.26 -14.10
CA ALA A 341 8.00 9.39 -13.21
C ALA A 341 8.32 9.03 -11.75
N LYS A 342 8.74 10.03 -10.97
CA LYS A 342 9.02 9.87 -9.53
C LYS A 342 7.90 10.49 -8.72
N GLY A 343 7.47 9.79 -7.67
CA GLY A 343 6.56 10.28 -6.65
C GLY A 343 7.17 10.22 -5.26
N TYR A 344 6.50 10.82 -4.29
CA TYR A 344 6.94 10.81 -2.90
C TYR A 344 6.40 9.57 -2.20
N ASN A 345 7.30 8.69 -1.80
CA ASN A 345 6.94 7.53 -0.97
C ASN A 345 6.91 7.96 0.50
N VAL A 346 5.72 8.05 1.07
CA VAL A 346 5.50 8.49 2.46
C VAL A 346 6.16 7.54 3.47
N ARG A 347 6.10 6.21 3.22
CA ARG A 347 6.68 5.20 4.12
C ARG A 347 8.22 5.30 4.19
N ARG A 348 8.86 5.68 3.09
CA ARG A 348 10.33 5.75 2.96
C ARG A 348 10.88 7.18 3.04
N HIS A 349 10.01 8.19 3.08
CA HIS A 349 10.34 9.60 3.12
C HIS A 349 11.28 10.09 2.00
N LEU A 350 11.14 9.53 0.79
CA LEU A 350 11.96 9.89 -0.36
C LEU A 350 11.17 9.83 -1.68
N ALA A 351 11.69 10.53 -2.71
CA ALA A 351 11.13 10.50 -4.05
C ALA A 351 11.68 9.30 -4.83
N GLU A 352 10.80 8.37 -5.20
CA GLU A 352 11.12 7.13 -5.91
C GLU A 352 10.40 7.06 -7.26
N PRO A 353 10.94 6.31 -8.24
CA PRO A 353 10.19 5.95 -9.44
C PRO A 353 8.91 5.18 -9.06
N GLY A 354 7.79 5.51 -9.68
CA GLY A 354 6.55 4.82 -9.36
C GLY A 354 5.33 5.40 -10.05
N ARG A 355 4.17 5.03 -9.56
CA ARG A 355 2.87 5.52 -9.99
C ARG A 355 1.96 5.74 -8.79
N ASP A 356 0.93 6.54 -8.97
CA ASP A 356 -0.20 6.61 -8.04
C ASP A 356 -1.36 5.78 -8.58
N ASP A 357 -1.96 4.97 -7.71
CA ASP A 357 -3.24 4.33 -7.91
C ASP A 357 -4.24 5.02 -6.97
N THR A 358 -5.19 5.75 -7.54
CA THR A 358 -6.22 6.46 -6.78
C THR A 358 -7.44 5.57 -6.66
N PHE A 359 -7.81 5.19 -5.45
CA PHE A 359 -8.98 4.36 -5.18
C PHE A 359 -10.16 5.18 -4.69
N VAL A 360 -11.37 4.71 -5.01
CA VAL A 360 -12.62 5.16 -4.40
C VAL A 360 -13.24 3.98 -3.67
N VAL A 361 -13.50 4.18 -2.38
CA VAL A 361 -14.12 3.20 -1.50
C VAL A 361 -15.38 3.82 -0.89
N ASP A 362 -16.48 3.09 -0.82
CA ASP A 362 -17.70 3.59 -0.19
C ASP A 362 -17.65 3.43 1.34
N GLN A 363 -18.62 4.03 2.03
CA GLN A 363 -18.78 3.93 3.49
C GLN A 363 -18.96 2.49 3.99
N SER A 364 -19.27 1.56 3.10
CA SER A 364 -19.39 0.13 3.35
C SER A 364 -18.13 -0.65 2.95
N TRP A 365 -16.98 -0.02 2.81
CA TRP A 365 -15.67 -0.64 2.52
C TRP A 365 -15.56 -1.32 1.14
N ARG A 366 -16.55 -1.13 0.24
CA ARG A 366 -16.49 -1.69 -1.11
C ARG A 366 -15.59 -0.83 -1.98
N ALA A 367 -14.71 -1.45 -2.74
CA ALA A 367 -13.88 -0.78 -3.72
C ALA A 367 -14.71 -0.49 -4.99
N VAL A 368 -15.04 0.78 -5.20
CA VAL A 368 -16.00 1.21 -6.24
C VAL A 368 -15.30 1.42 -7.56
N CYS A 369 -14.25 2.22 -7.57
CA CYS A 369 -13.47 2.45 -8.78
C CYS A 369 -12.03 2.88 -8.45
N PHE A 370 -11.18 2.92 -9.47
CA PHE A 370 -9.80 3.34 -9.34
C PHE A 370 -9.34 4.03 -10.63
N ALA A 371 -8.27 4.81 -10.51
CA ALA A 371 -7.47 5.29 -11.64
C ALA A 371 -6.00 5.03 -11.36
N SER A 372 -5.23 4.72 -12.39
CA SER A 372 -3.77 4.61 -12.30
C SER A 372 -3.12 5.69 -13.14
N GLY A 373 -2.10 6.34 -12.61
CA GLY A 373 -1.44 7.42 -13.32
C GLY A 373 -0.02 7.69 -12.85
N GLU A 374 0.56 8.74 -13.40
CA GLU A 374 1.81 9.27 -12.91
C GLU A 374 1.63 9.86 -11.52
N PRO A 375 2.64 9.76 -10.64
CA PRO A 375 2.54 10.27 -9.29
C PRO A 375 2.53 11.80 -9.28
N ARG A 376 1.35 12.37 -9.30
CA ARG A 376 1.09 13.83 -9.30
C ARG A 376 0.41 14.31 -8.02
N GLY A 377 0.04 13.38 -7.15
CA GLY A 377 -0.66 13.59 -5.90
C GLY A 377 -2.15 13.86 -6.06
N LEU A 378 -2.89 13.65 -4.99
CA LEU A 378 -4.36 13.61 -4.91
C LEU A 378 -5.05 14.85 -5.52
N SER A 379 -4.44 16.04 -5.45
CA SER A 379 -5.02 17.25 -6.06
C SER A 379 -5.12 17.22 -7.59
N VAL A 380 -4.45 16.26 -8.24
CA VAL A 380 -4.48 16.04 -9.68
C VAL A 380 -5.24 14.76 -10.02
N SER A 381 -5.00 13.67 -9.29
CA SER A 381 -5.64 12.38 -9.54
C SER A 381 -7.14 12.35 -9.15
N LEU A 382 -7.53 13.06 -8.09
CA LEU A 382 -8.92 13.09 -7.64
C LEU A 382 -9.89 13.59 -8.72
N PRO A 383 -9.66 14.70 -9.44
CA PRO A 383 -10.53 15.10 -10.54
C PRO A 383 -10.69 14.05 -11.65
N GLU A 384 -9.67 13.23 -11.91
CA GLU A 384 -9.74 12.17 -12.91
C GLU A 384 -10.69 11.05 -12.46
N VAL A 385 -10.64 10.67 -11.20
CA VAL A 385 -11.50 9.62 -10.62
C VAL A 385 -12.93 10.10 -10.39
N LEU A 386 -13.16 11.41 -10.20
CA LEU A 386 -14.51 11.98 -10.04
C LEU A 386 -15.39 11.77 -11.28
N GLY A 387 -14.81 11.83 -12.47
CA GLY A 387 -15.54 11.56 -13.70
C GLY A 387 -16.11 10.14 -13.74
N GLN A 388 -15.32 9.15 -13.32
CA GLN A 388 -15.76 7.76 -13.20
C GLN A 388 -16.84 7.62 -12.11
N LEU A 389 -16.60 8.20 -10.92
CA LEU A 389 -17.57 8.15 -9.83
C LEU A 389 -18.92 8.77 -10.25
N LYS A 390 -18.91 9.89 -10.99
CA LYS A 390 -20.13 10.54 -11.51
C LYS A 390 -20.90 9.62 -12.45
N GLN A 391 -20.21 8.91 -13.32
CA GLN A 391 -20.86 7.93 -14.21
C GLN A 391 -21.51 6.78 -13.43
N ILE A 392 -20.90 6.35 -12.33
CA ILE A 392 -21.39 5.26 -11.48
C ILE A 392 -22.59 5.70 -10.64
N VAL A 393 -22.50 6.85 -9.96
CA VAL A 393 -23.55 7.32 -9.05
C VAL A 393 -24.67 8.09 -9.75
N GLY A 394 -24.44 8.55 -10.97
CA GLY A 394 -25.43 9.37 -11.71
C GLY A 394 -25.67 10.70 -11.02
N ASP A 395 -26.94 11.11 -10.93
CA ASP A 395 -27.36 12.39 -10.32
C ASP A 395 -27.67 12.29 -8.83
N ARG A 396 -27.39 11.14 -8.20
CA ARG A 396 -27.57 10.96 -6.76
C ARG A 396 -26.69 11.96 -5.98
N PRO A 397 -27.22 12.62 -4.94
CA PRO A 397 -26.40 13.44 -4.06
C PRO A 397 -25.48 12.53 -3.24
N VAL A 398 -24.18 12.78 -3.36
CA VAL A 398 -23.15 12.02 -2.65
C VAL A 398 -22.12 12.97 -2.05
N MET A 399 -21.47 12.52 -0.98
CA MET A 399 -20.38 13.23 -0.33
C MET A 399 -19.05 12.51 -0.60
N VAL A 400 -18.03 13.26 -1.00
CA VAL A 400 -16.67 12.75 -1.22
C VAL A 400 -15.76 13.18 -0.08
N GLY A 401 -15.23 12.21 0.66
CA GLY A 401 -14.26 12.41 1.74
C GLY A 401 -12.84 12.12 1.26
N PHE A 402 -11.88 13.02 1.54
CA PHE A 402 -10.49 12.84 1.11
C PHE A 402 -9.50 13.53 2.04
N ASP A 403 -8.22 13.16 1.92
CA ASP A 403 -7.15 13.68 2.77
C ASP A 403 -6.68 15.10 2.34
N ARG A 404 -5.85 15.69 3.18
CA ARG A 404 -5.22 17.03 2.99
C ARG A 404 -4.54 17.20 1.63
N GLY A 405 -4.07 16.10 1.02
CA GLY A 405 -3.50 16.09 -0.32
C GLY A 405 -4.41 16.66 -1.39
N GLY A 406 -5.73 16.48 -1.24
CA GLY A 406 -6.77 17.03 -2.13
C GLY A 406 -7.36 18.37 -1.68
N SER A 407 -7.01 18.90 -0.49
CA SER A 407 -7.61 20.08 0.11
C SER A 407 -7.13 21.37 -0.58
N TYR A 408 -7.66 21.64 -1.76
CA TYR A 408 -7.37 22.83 -2.57
C TYR A 408 -8.65 23.39 -3.22
N PRO A 409 -8.79 24.74 -3.33
CA PRO A 409 -9.95 25.37 -3.95
C PRO A 409 -10.31 24.83 -5.34
N LYS A 410 -9.32 24.56 -6.19
CA LYS A 410 -9.52 24.00 -7.51
C LYS A 410 -10.18 22.60 -7.50
N VAL A 411 -9.87 21.78 -6.48
CA VAL A 411 -10.48 20.46 -6.29
C VAL A 411 -11.92 20.62 -5.83
N PHE A 412 -12.17 21.53 -4.88
CA PHE A 412 -13.52 21.85 -4.40
C PHE A 412 -14.43 22.35 -5.53
N SER A 413 -13.89 23.18 -6.43
CA SER A 413 -14.63 23.64 -7.60
C SER A 413 -15.02 22.49 -8.54
N LYS A 414 -14.11 21.53 -8.75
CA LYS A 414 -14.41 20.35 -9.56
C LYS A 414 -15.49 19.44 -8.94
N LEU A 415 -15.48 19.29 -7.61
CA LEU A 415 -16.53 18.57 -6.89
C LEU A 415 -17.88 19.28 -7.00
N ALA A 416 -17.90 20.61 -6.87
CA ALA A 416 -19.09 21.40 -7.05
C ALA A 416 -19.64 21.34 -8.50
N GLU A 417 -18.76 21.39 -9.52
CA GLU A 417 -19.12 21.20 -10.93
C GLU A 417 -19.75 19.81 -11.17
N ALA A 418 -19.29 18.79 -10.45
CA ALA A 418 -19.85 17.43 -10.51
C ALA A 418 -21.14 17.26 -9.68
N ASN A 419 -21.62 18.30 -9.00
CA ASN A 419 -22.74 18.28 -8.06
C ASN A 419 -22.53 17.26 -6.92
N MET A 420 -21.30 17.22 -6.36
CA MET A 420 -20.91 16.37 -5.24
C MET A 420 -20.57 17.21 -4.02
N GLU A 421 -21.13 16.86 -2.88
CA GLU A 421 -20.67 17.40 -1.61
C GLU A 421 -19.28 16.88 -1.28
N TRP A 422 -18.55 17.61 -0.47
CA TRP A 422 -17.21 17.19 -0.09
C TRP A 422 -16.90 17.48 1.38
N ILE A 423 -15.95 16.70 1.92
CA ILE A 423 -15.43 16.86 3.27
C ILE A 423 -13.95 16.48 3.30
N THR A 424 -13.13 17.32 3.95
CA THR A 424 -11.67 17.10 4.03
C THR A 424 -11.06 17.78 5.26
N TRP A 425 -9.84 17.40 5.60
CA TRP A 425 -9.04 18.09 6.60
C TRP A 425 -8.52 19.43 6.07
N ARG A 426 -8.56 20.47 6.90
CA ARG A 426 -7.90 21.74 6.58
C ARG A 426 -6.38 21.53 6.55
N ARG A 427 -5.73 22.14 5.58
CA ARG A 427 -4.25 22.21 5.52
C ARG A 427 -3.74 23.22 6.57
N ALA A 428 -2.55 22.93 7.12
CA ALA A 428 -1.87 23.87 7.99
C ALA A 428 -1.55 25.20 7.25
N PRO A 429 -1.50 26.34 7.97
CA PRO A 429 -1.74 26.48 9.40
C PRO A 429 -3.23 26.39 9.78
N LEU A 430 -3.52 25.92 11.01
CA LEU A 430 -4.86 26.01 11.58
C LEU A 430 -5.19 27.48 11.86
N VAL A 431 -6.44 27.85 11.67
CA VAL A 431 -6.93 29.22 11.85
C VAL A 431 -7.81 29.28 13.12
N ALA A 432 -7.56 30.23 13.99
CA ALA A 432 -8.39 30.40 15.17
C ALA A 432 -9.84 30.66 14.76
N PRO A 433 -10.84 29.91 15.25
CA PRO A 433 -12.23 30.13 14.91
C PRO A 433 -12.74 31.44 15.56
N THR A 434 -13.68 32.08 14.87
CA THR A 434 -14.30 33.33 15.33
C THR A 434 -15.49 33.11 16.27
N VAL A 435 -16.00 31.87 16.31
CA VAL A 435 -17.17 31.51 17.11
C VAL A 435 -16.78 30.63 18.29
N ALA A 436 -17.59 30.70 19.36
CA ALA A 436 -17.37 29.86 20.52
C ALA A 436 -17.68 28.37 20.23
N ALA A 437 -16.88 27.50 20.81
CA ALA A 437 -17.08 26.06 20.69
C ALA A 437 -18.32 25.60 21.48
N LYS A 438 -19.09 24.70 20.91
CA LYS A 438 -20.27 24.09 21.50
C LYS A 438 -20.18 22.56 21.47
N ARG A 439 -20.79 21.90 22.44
CA ARG A 439 -20.89 20.45 22.46
C ARG A 439 -21.81 19.97 21.33
N SER A 440 -21.28 19.09 20.49
CA SER A 440 -22.01 18.38 19.45
C SER A 440 -21.90 16.87 19.70
N TRP A 441 -22.87 16.09 19.23
CA TRP A 441 -22.87 14.64 19.43
C TRP A 441 -23.40 13.91 18.21
N VAL A 442 -23.02 12.64 18.11
CA VAL A 442 -23.50 11.68 17.14
C VAL A 442 -23.74 10.35 17.87
N GLU A 443 -24.69 9.57 17.41
CA GLU A 443 -24.92 8.22 17.89
C GLU A 443 -24.25 7.23 16.91
N ILE A 444 -23.40 6.36 17.43
CA ILE A 444 -22.64 5.36 16.69
C ILE A 444 -22.83 4.05 17.45
N ASP A 445 -23.34 3.03 16.79
CA ASP A 445 -23.59 1.69 17.35
C ASP A 445 -24.33 1.74 18.70
N GLY A 446 -25.39 2.57 18.78
CA GLY A 446 -26.18 2.76 19.99
C GLY A 446 -25.50 3.53 21.12
N ARG A 447 -24.28 4.06 20.88
CA ARG A 447 -23.51 4.86 21.86
C ARG A 447 -23.43 6.31 21.43
N ARG A 448 -23.64 7.21 22.38
CA ARG A 448 -23.52 8.64 22.16
C ARG A 448 -22.07 9.09 22.28
N ARG A 449 -21.52 9.63 21.18
CA ARG A 449 -20.18 10.23 21.12
C ARG A 449 -20.30 11.74 21.07
N THR A 450 -19.54 12.45 21.90
CA THR A 450 -19.63 13.90 22.06
C THR A 450 -18.28 14.54 21.72
N CYS A 451 -18.30 15.66 21.01
CA CYS A 451 -17.12 16.48 20.71
C CYS A 451 -17.43 17.97 20.95
N LEU A 452 -16.40 18.76 21.23
CA LEU A 452 -16.47 20.19 21.38
C LEU A 452 -16.03 20.84 20.06
N LEU A 453 -16.94 21.54 19.38
CA LEU A 453 -16.73 22.08 18.03
C LEU A 453 -17.08 23.58 17.98
N ALA A 454 -16.18 24.37 17.37
CA ALA A 454 -16.56 25.65 16.79
C ALA A 454 -16.96 25.42 15.33
N ASP A 455 -18.15 25.87 14.97
CA ASP A 455 -18.82 25.61 13.71
C ASP A 455 -19.14 26.93 13.03
N GLU A 456 -18.43 27.25 11.97
CA GLU A 456 -18.52 28.55 11.31
C GLU A 456 -18.50 28.42 9.79
N VAL A 457 -19.01 29.43 9.13
CA VAL A 457 -18.95 29.56 7.68
C VAL A 457 -17.84 30.53 7.34
N ILE A 458 -16.98 30.16 6.41
CA ILE A 458 -15.83 30.93 5.99
C ILE A 458 -15.85 31.17 4.48
N ASP A 459 -15.29 32.27 4.04
CA ASP A 459 -14.94 32.48 2.65
C ASP A 459 -13.56 31.91 2.36
N MET A 460 -13.42 31.24 1.23
CA MET A 460 -12.16 30.64 0.83
C MET A 460 -11.68 31.24 -0.50
N GLU A 461 -10.54 31.86 -0.47
CA GLU A 461 -9.90 32.44 -1.65
C GLU A 461 -9.72 31.38 -2.75
N GLY A 462 -10.15 31.69 -3.97
CA GLY A 462 -10.06 30.79 -5.11
C GLY A 462 -11.16 29.72 -5.22
N TYR A 463 -12.16 29.75 -4.31
CA TYR A 463 -13.38 28.92 -4.40
C TYR A 463 -14.61 29.81 -4.48
N GLN A 464 -15.41 29.66 -5.54
CA GLN A 464 -16.55 30.53 -5.83
C GLN A 464 -17.91 29.80 -5.86
N ALA A 465 -17.92 28.48 -5.69
CA ALA A 465 -19.15 27.70 -5.80
C ALA A 465 -20.07 27.80 -4.56
N GLY A 466 -19.68 28.59 -3.56
CA GLY A 466 -20.48 28.83 -2.36
C GLY A 466 -19.61 28.99 -1.09
N PRO A 467 -20.23 29.26 0.04
CA PRO A 467 -19.50 29.34 1.31
C PRO A 467 -18.97 27.98 1.74
N VAL A 468 -17.84 27.98 2.41
CA VAL A 468 -17.24 26.76 3.00
C VAL A 468 -17.56 26.71 4.48
N ARG A 469 -18.01 25.59 4.98
CA ARG A 469 -18.22 25.38 6.40
C ARG A 469 -16.94 24.81 7.02
N GLN A 470 -16.49 25.41 8.11
CA GLN A 470 -15.33 24.99 8.88
C GLN A 470 -15.76 24.49 10.25
N LEU A 471 -15.34 23.29 10.61
CA LEU A 471 -15.50 22.72 11.94
C LEU A 471 -14.14 22.66 12.62
N SER A 472 -13.97 23.37 13.71
CA SER A 472 -12.75 23.35 14.53
C SER A 472 -12.99 22.50 15.76
N ALA A 473 -12.36 21.34 15.84
CA ALA A 473 -12.47 20.45 17.00
C ALA A 473 -11.47 20.86 18.08
N TYR A 474 -11.94 20.90 19.32
CA TYR A 474 -11.15 21.27 20.47
C TYR A 474 -10.79 20.07 21.32
N GLU A 475 -9.57 20.12 21.82
CA GLU A 475 -9.00 19.19 22.75
C GLU A 475 -8.09 19.95 23.72
N ASN A 476 -8.23 19.70 25.01
CA ASN A 476 -7.46 20.41 26.04
C ASN A 476 -7.45 21.95 25.84
N ASP A 477 -8.61 22.52 25.50
CA ASP A 477 -8.82 23.94 25.20
C ASP A 477 -8.05 24.53 24.01
N LYS A 478 -7.50 23.63 23.14
CA LYS A 478 -6.83 24.01 21.91
C LYS A 478 -7.53 23.41 20.69
N VAL A 479 -7.41 24.07 19.56
CA VAL A 479 -7.86 23.51 18.28
C VAL A 479 -6.93 22.38 17.91
N ALA A 480 -7.44 21.13 17.95
CA ALA A 480 -6.71 19.94 17.60
C ALA A 480 -6.65 19.73 16.09
N PHE A 481 -7.79 19.87 15.41
CA PHE A 481 -7.88 19.76 13.97
C PHE A 481 -9.04 20.61 13.42
N GLN A 482 -9.01 20.83 12.10
CA GLN A 482 -10.07 21.55 11.39
C GLN A 482 -10.51 20.78 10.16
N ILE A 483 -11.82 20.73 9.96
CA ILE A 483 -12.50 20.11 8.83
C ILE A 483 -13.11 21.20 7.97
N LEU A 484 -13.01 21.04 6.66
CA LEU A 484 -13.69 21.85 5.65
C LEU A 484 -14.71 21.00 4.93
N THR A 485 -15.89 21.55 4.67
CA THR A 485 -16.96 20.87 3.96
C THR A 485 -17.88 21.83 3.22
N SER A 486 -18.49 21.34 2.15
CA SER A 486 -19.60 22.01 1.45
C SER A 486 -20.96 21.71 2.08
N ASN A 487 -21.06 20.73 2.99
CA ASN A 487 -22.33 20.35 3.60
C ASN A 487 -22.72 21.29 4.75
N HIS A 488 -23.85 21.97 4.61
CA HIS A 488 -24.42 22.88 5.60
C HIS A 488 -25.59 22.27 6.40
N ASN A 489 -26.06 21.08 6.03
CA ASN A 489 -27.28 20.49 6.57
C ASN A 489 -27.04 19.58 7.76
N LEU A 490 -25.97 18.79 7.73
CA LEU A 490 -25.65 17.86 8.81
C LEU A 490 -25.10 18.58 10.04
N LYS A 491 -25.34 18.03 11.22
CA LYS A 491 -24.72 18.51 12.46
C LYS A 491 -23.20 18.27 12.42
N GLY A 492 -22.42 19.02 13.20
CA GLY A 492 -20.96 18.96 13.19
C GLY A 492 -20.39 17.60 13.58
N ALA A 493 -20.90 16.95 14.65
CA ALA A 493 -20.38 15.65 15.09
C ALA A 493 -20.57 14.52 14.06
N PRO A 494 -21.71 14.36 13.37
CA PRO A 494 -21.84 13.46 12.22
C PRO A 494 -20.81 13.72 11.11
N LEU A 495 -20.48 14.98 10.81
CA LEU A 495 -19.47 15.32 9.80
C LEU A 495 -18.07 14.91 10.27
N VAL A 496 -17.73 15.15 11.54
CA VAL A 496 -16.47 14.67 12.13
C VAL A 496 -16.37 13.15 12.02
N HIS A 497 -17.44 12.43 12.37
CA HIS A 497 -17.48 10.99 12.25
C HIS A 497 -17.30 10.52 10.80
N ARG A 498 -18.05 11.10 9.84
CA ARG A 498 -17.91 10.76 8.42
C ARG A 498 -16.48 10.94 7.91
N LEU A 499 -15.80 12.04 8.28
CA LEU A 499 -14.42 12.23 7.83
C LEU A 499 -13.43 11.29 8.54
N ARG A 500 -13.64 10.96 9.81
CA ARG A 500 -12.83 9.96 10.53
C ARG A 500 -13.01 8.56 9.95
N SER A 501 -14.23 8.19 9.54
CA SER A 501 -14.51 6.93 8.85
C SER A 501 -13.76 6.79 7.50
N ARG A 502 -13.12 7.84 6.99
CA ARG A 502 -12.19 7.77 5.86
C ARG A 502 -11.11 6.70 6.07
N TRP A 503 -10.78 6.35 7.28
CA TRP A 503 -9.79 5.31 7.55
C TRP A 503 -10.17 3.94 6.95
N CYS A 504 -11.44 3.75 6.61
CA CYS A 504 -11.87 2.56 5.87
C CYS A 504 -11.11 2.37 4.56
N ILE A 505 -10.75 3.46 3.83
CA ILE A 505 -10.01 3.34 2.56
C ILE A 505 -8.54 2.91 2.80
N GLU A 506 -7.90 3.38 3.87
CA GLU A 506 -6.53 2.97 4.21
C GLU A 506 -6.47 1.47 4.55
N ASN A 507 -7.45 0.99 5.34
CA ASN A 507 -7.58 -0.43 5.67
C ASN A 507 -7.96 -1.26 4.43
N THR A 508 -8.84 -0.76 3.56
CA THR A 508 -9.16 -1.41 2.29
C THR A 508 -7.94 -1.50 1.39
N ASN A 509 -7.17 -0.41 1.24
CA ASN A 509 -5.96 -0.42 0.43
C ASN A 509 -4.91 -1.41 0.98
N LYS A 510 -4.71 -1.44 2.30
CA LYS A 510 -3.85 -2.43 2.95
C LYS A 510 -4.33 -3.86 2.68
N TYR A 511 -5.62 -4.11 2.83
CA TYR A 511 -6.19 -5.44 2.57
C TYR A 511 -6.04 -5.87 1.10
N LEU A 512 -6.28 -4.96 0.17
CA LEU A 512 -6.06 -5.16 -1.27
C LEU A 512 -4.58 -5.43 -1.59
N GLU A 513 -3.67 -4.76 -0.90
CA GLU A 513 -2.22 -4.98 -1.01
C GLU A 513 -1.84 -6.38 -0.50
N ASP A 514 -2.30 -6.75 0.69
CA ASP A 514 -1.92 -7.99 1.38
C ASP A 514 -2.55 -9.24 0.74
N HIS A 515 -3.79 -9.15 0.24
CA HIS A 515 -4.55 -10.34 -0.18
C HIS A 515 -4.88 -10.38 -1.66
N HIS A 516 -4.99 -9.24 -2.35
CA HIS A 516 -5.34 -9.19 -3.78
C HIS A 516 -4.20 -8.64 -4.66
N GLY A 517 -3.04 -8.34 -4.08
CA GLY A 517 -1.81 -8.00 -4.79
C GLY A 517 -1.90 -6.77 -5.68
N VAL A 518 -2.62 -5.72 -5.28
CA VAL A 518 -2.81 -4.51 -6.08
C VAL A 518 -1.50 -3.75 -6.35
N HIS A 519 -0.48 -3.94 -5.53
CA HIS A 519 0.85 -3.35 -5.68
C HIS A 519 1.72 -4.06 -6.73
N TRP A 520 1.37 -5.27 -7.18
CA TRP A 520 2.19 -6.00 -8.13
C TRP A 520 2.21 -5.36 -9.51
N LEU A 521 3.35 -5.47 -10.17
CA LEU A 521 3.51 -5.03 -11.55
C LEU A 521 2.72 -5.95 -12.48
N CYS A 522 1.88 -5.37 -13.33
CA CYS A 522 1.03 -6.12 -14.27
C CYS A 522 1.64 -6.21 -15.67
N THR A 523 2.54 -5.28 -16.03
CA THR A 523 3.22 -5.24 -17.34
C THR A 523 4.55 -4.51 -17.22
N TYR A 524 5.53 -4.95 -18.00
CA TYR A 524 6.81 -4.24 -18.21
C TYR A 524 6.79 -3.37 -19.47
N GLU A 525 5.69 -3.34 -20.20
CA GLU A 525 5.58 -2.57 -21.44
C GLU A 525 5.45 -1.10 -21.17
N MET A 526 6.28 -0.34 -21.85
CA MET A 526 6.37 1.09 -21.69
C MET A 526 6.52 1.75 -23.05
N ASP A 527 5.85 2.89 -23.23
CA ASP A 527 6.08 3.77 -24.34
C ASP A 527 7.15 4.79 -23.94
N LEU A 528 8.10 5.03 -24.82
CA LEU A 528 9.15 6.03 -24.61
C LEU A 528 8.72 7.34 -25.26
N GLU A 529 8.50 8.34 -24.44
CA GLU A 529 8.14 9.70 -24.84
C GLU A 529 9.31 10.67 -24.56
N GLU A 530 9.28 11.85 -25.17
CA GLU A 530 10.17 12.93 -24.77
C GLU A 530 9.89 13.35 -23.32
N ASN A 531 10.95 13.56 -22.56
CA ASN A 531 10.81 13.95 -21.17
C ASN A 531 10.59 15.47 -21.06
N THR A 532 9.32 15.88 -20.97
CA THR A 532 8.93 17.28 -20.77
C THR A 532 8.80 17.68 -19.29
N ALA A 533 9.15 16.78 -18.36
CA ALA A 533 9.10 17.07 -16.93
C ALA A 533 10.03 18.24 -16.58
N LYS A 534 9.56 19.14 -15.71
CA LYS A 534 10.36 20.31 -15.29
C LYS A 534 11.45 19.87 -14.31
N VAL A 535 12.70 19.92 -14.77
CA VAL A 535 13.91 19.64 -13.98
C VAL A 535 14.62 20.95 -13.58
N PRO A 536 15.44 20.95 -12.51
CA PRO A 536 16.24 22.12 -12.16
C PRO A 536 17.10 22.58 -13.35
N ASN A 537 17.12 23.88 -13.59
CA ASN A 537 17.92 24.45 -14.67
C ASN A 537 19.41 24.49 -14.28
N PRO A 538 20.31 23.77 -15.00
CA PRO A 538 21.74 23.77 -14.71
C PRO A 538 22.36 25.17 -14.76
N ALA A 539 21.91 26.01 -15.71
CA ALA A 539 22.41 27.39 -15.83
C ALA A 539 22.05 28.21 -14.57
N ARG A 540 20.86 27.99 -13.97
CA ARG A 540 20.51 28.66 -12.71
C ARG A 540 21.31 28.13 -11.54
N SER A 541 21.67 26.85 -11.55
CA SER A 541 22.54 26.26 -10.53
C SER A 541 23.94 26.88 -10.60
N ALA A 542 24.51 27.01 -11.82
CA ALA A 542 25.78 27.68 -12.04
C ALA A 542 25.74 29.15 -11.60
N ALA A 543 24.68 29.89 -11.99
CA ALA A 543 24.51 31.28 -11.58
C ALA A 543 24.37 31.45 -10.05
N ARG A 544 23.75 30.50 -9.34
CA ARG A 544 23.73 30.50 -7.88
C ARG A 544 25.11 30.28 -7.26
N THR A 545 25.91 29.41 -7.88
CA THR A 545 27.31 29.22 -7.46
C THR A 545 28.09 30.52 -7.62
N ASN A 546 27.96 31.21 -8.76
CA ASN A 546 28.61 32.49 -9.00
C ASN A 546 28.21 33.56 -7.95
N VAL A 547 26.90 33.66 -7.59
CA VAL A 547 26.44 34.55 -6.53
C VAL A 547 27.08 34.21 -5.20
N ARG A 548 27.16 32.92 -4.87
CA ARG A 548 27.77 32.47 -3.60
C ARG A 548 29.28 32.80 -3.58
N ASP A 549 29.95 32.60 -4.67
CA ASP A 549 31.40 32.85 -4.76
C ASP A 549 31.69 34.34 -4.72
N ALA A 550 30.92 35.19 -5.40
CA ALA A 550 30.98 36.65 -5.28
C ALA A 550 30.68 37.15 -3.84
N GLN A 551 29.66 36.55 -3.16
CA GLN A 551 29.40 36.85 -1.74
C GLN A 551 30.59 36.50 -0.83
N ALA A 552 31.26 35.38 -1.12
CA ALA A 552 32.45 34.99 -0.37
C ALA A 552 33.63 35.97 -0.62
N ALA A 553 33.79 36.48 -1.85
CA ALA A 553 34.78 37.50 -2.20
C ALA A 553 34.53 38.83 -1.44
N VAL A 554 33.30 39.35 -1.43
CA VAL A 554 32.95 40.53 -0.63
C VAL A 554 33.27 40.30 0.84
N ALA A 555 32.87 39.17 1.42
CA ALA A 555 33.15 38.87 2.83
C ALA A 555 34.66 38.72 3.14
N GLU A 556 35.48 38.34 2.15
CA GLU A 556 36.93 38.25 2.31
C GLU A 556 37.60 39.60 2.23
N THR A 557 37.20 40.47 1.31
CA THR A 557 37.70 41.87 1.21
C THR A 557 37.29 42.70 2.41
N GLU A 558 36.07 42.52 2.93
CA GLU A 558 35.61 43.17 4.21
C GLU A 558 36.48 42.74 5.40
N ARG A 559 36.79 41.46 5.49
CA ARG A 559 37.68 40.92 6.53
C ARG A 559 39.11 41.46 6.38
N ALA A 560 39.59 41.60 5.17
CA ALA A 560 40.91 42.23 4.87
C ALA A 560 40.93 43.70 5.32
N LEU A 561 39.85 44.46 5.05
CA LEU A 561 39.73 45.83 5.50
C LEU A 561 39.67 45.90 7.05
N GLY A 562 38.94 44.98 7.68
CA GLY A 562 38.91 44.84 9.16
C GLY A 562 40.30 44.62 9.76
N ARG A 563 41.10 43.71 9.16
CA ARG A 563 42.48 43.45 9.59
C ARG A 563 43.39 44.66 9.32
N GLY A 564 43.22 45.32 8.17
CA GLY A 564 43.94 46.56 7.83
C GLY A 564 43.70 47.65 8.85
N ARG A 565 42.46 47.93 9.27
CA ARG A 565 42.08 48.89 10.30
C ARG A 565 42.67 48.57 11.69
N GLN A 566 42.71 47.31 12.07
CA GLN A 566 43.28 46.89 13.38
C GLN A 566 44.79 47.06 13.44
N SER A 567 45.51 46.98 12.30
CA SER A 567 46.95 47.19 12.23
C SER A 567 47.39 48.63 12.27
N ALA A 568 46.46 49.61 12.15
CA ALA A 568 46.72 51.04 12.08
C ALA A 568 47.56 51.58 13.26
N GLY A 569 47.40 51.01 14.46
CA GLY A 569 48.14 51.43 15.66
C GLY A 569 49.60 50.94 15.74
N LYS A 570 50.07 50.17 14.75
CA LYS A 570 51.43 49.53 14.73
C LYS A 570 52.31 49.97 13.59
N VAL A 571 51.83 50.91 12.74
CA VAL A 571 52.52 51.31 11.50
C VAL A 571 53.13 52.66 11.67
N GLY A 572 54.45 52.80 11.46
CA GLY A 572 55.16 54.08 11.57
C GLY A 572 55.01 55.03 10.35
N ASP A 573 54.34 54.58 9.28
CA ASP A 573 54.07 55.35 8.06
C ASP A 573 52.56 55.44 7.81
N ILE A 574 51.97 56.55 8.26
CA ILE A 574 50.52 56.82 8.23
C ILE A 574 50.01 56.93 6.80
N ASP A 575 50.75 57.56 5.88
CA ASP A 575 50.33 57.76 4.48
C ASP A 575 50.26 56.46 3.70
N LYS A 576 51.21 55.58 3.91
CA LYS A 576 51.20 54.24 3.30
C LYS A 576 50.03 53.39 3.82
N HIS A 577 49.71 53.51 5.12
CA HIS A 577 48.61 52.84 5.70
C HIS A 577 47.25 53.34 5.16
N LEU A 578 47.07 54.64 5.06
CA LEU A 578 45.88 55.26 4.48
C LEU A 578 45.66 54.85 3.00
N ASN A 579 46.72 54.75 2.23
CA ASN A 579 46.64 54.27 0.85
C ASN A 579 46.24 52.81 0.78
N THR A 580 46.72 51.95 1.70
CA THR A 580 46.32 50.52 1.77
C THR A 580 44.81 50.42 2.12
N ILE A 581 44.31 51.20 3.08
CA ILE A 581 42.89 51.25 3.47
C ILE A 581 42.02 51.74 2.28
N ARG A 582 42.51 52.73 1.50
CA ARG A 582 41.81 53.23 0.32
C ARG A 582 41.72 52.12 -0.76
N GLY A 583 42.81 51.45 -1.08
CA GLY A 583 42.82 50.33 -2.02
C GLY A 583 41.85 49.19 -1.61
N LEU A 584 41.84 48.79 -0.33
CA LEU A 584 40.89 47.78 0.19
C LEU A 584 39.41 48.20 0.10
N ARG A 585 39.13 49.50 0.16
CA ARG A 585 37.75 50.03 -0.07
C ARG A 585 37.36 49.97 -1.53
N ASP A 586 38.32 50.28 -2.43
CA ASP A 586 38.10 50.18 -3.87
C ASP A 586 37.88 48.70 -4.25
N ASP A 587 38.65 47.76 -3.67
CA ASP A 587 38.48 46.33 -3.86
C ASP A 587 37.08 45.83 -3.39
N ILE A 588 36.54 46.38 -2.27
CA ILE A 588 35.19 46.07 -1.83
C ILE A 588 34.14 46.58 -2.79
N ALA A 589 34.30 47.82 -3.32
CA ALA A 589 33.36 48.35 -4.30
C ALA A 589 33.31 47.51 -5.57
N ILE A 590 34.48 47.05 -6.05
CA ILE A 590 34.55 46.13 -7.20
C ILE A 590 33.85 44.80 -6.89
N ALA A 591 34.11 44.23 -5.73
CA ALA A 591 33.49 42.94 -5.34
C ALA A 591 31.95 43.06 -5.13
N ASP A 592 31.47 44.20 -4.65
CA ASP A 592 30.04 44.47 -4.55
C ASP A 592 29.36 44.62 -5.92
N ASP A 593 30.04 45.31 -6.88
CA ASP A 593 29.54 45.41 -8.25
C ASP A 593 29.47 44.03 -8.92
N GLU A 594 30.51 43.18 -8.75
CA GLU A 594 30.52 41.79 -9.25
C GLU A 594 29.39 40.95 -8.62
N LEU A 595 29.13 41.13 -7.34
CA LEU A 595 28.01 40.48 -6.65
C LEU A 595 26.66 40.92 -7.21
N ASP A 596 26.47 42.18 -7.46
CA ASP A 596 25.24 42.73 -8.03
C ASP A 596 25.04 42.27 -9.49
N GLU A 597 26.10 42.19 -10.30
CA GLU A 597 26.04 41.58 -11.62
C GLU A 597 25.64 40.10 -11.54
N ALA A 598 26.25 39.33 -10.66
CA ALA A 598 25.91 37.93 -10.46
C ALA A 598 24.43 37.74 -10.01
N ARG A 599 23.93 38.59 -9.11
CA ARG A 599 22.52 38.59 -8.68
C ARG A 599 21.57 38.94 -9.82
N ASN A 600 21.89 39.92 -10.62
CA ASN A 600 21.09 40.33 -11.76
C ASN A 600 21.07 39.23 -12.84
N GLY A 601 22.22 38.60 -13.13
CA GLY A 601 22.28 37.44 -13.99
C GLY A 601 21.40 36.28 -13.52
N LEU A 602 21.31 36.04 -12.21
CA LEU A 602 20.45 34.99 -11.65
C LEU A 602 18.96 35.27 -11.82
N LYS A 603 18.53 36.56 -11.74
CA LYS A 603 17.09 36.94 -11.83
C LYS A 603 16.47 36.57 -13.17
N GLY A 604 17.20 36.64 -14.27
CA GLY A 604 16.72 36.34 -15.61
C GLY A 604 16.62 34.85 -15.95
N ILE A 605 17.19 33.98 -15.12
CA ILE A 605 17.26 32.53 -15.41
C ILE A 605 16.09 31.79 -14.78
N PRO A 606 15.24 31.09 -15.55
CA PRO A 606 14.13 30.33 -15.02
C PRO A 606 14.64 29.19 -14.10
N ALA A 607 13.91 28.94 -13.02
CA ALA A 607 14.31 27.99 -11.99
C ALA A 607 14.31 26.54 -12.49
N LYS A 608 13.41 26.22 -13.44
CA LYS A 608 13.22 24.90 -14.02
C LYS A 608 13.01 25.01 -15.52
N LEU A 609 13.52 24.03 -16.26
CA LEU A 609 13.31 23.83 -17.69
C LEU A 609 12.74 22.43 -17.93
N PRO A 610 12.07 22.18 -19.08
CA PRO A 610 11.74 20.82 -19.51
C PRO A 610 13.02 19.98 -19.66
N ALA A 611 12.96 18.71 -19.24
CA ALA A 611 14.13 17.83 -19.27
C ALA A 611 14.70 17.64 -20.68
N ASN A 612 13.84 17.56 -21.70
CA ASN A 612 14.23 17.47 -23.12
C ASN A 612 14.93 18.76 -23.64
N VAL A 613 14.74 19.90 -22.97
CA VAL A 613 15.49 21.14 -23.29
C VAL A 613 16.88 21.11 -22.66
N VAL A 614 17.01 20.51 -21.47
CA VAL A 614 18.28 20.36 -20.77
C VAL A 614 19.13 19.25 -21.41
N ASP A 615 18.48 18.14 -21.76
CA ASP A 615 19.07 17.01 -22.45
C ASP A 615 18.08 16.51 -23.53
N PRO A 616 18.36 16.82 -24.83
CA PRO A 616 17.52 16.39 -25.94
C PRO A 616 17.38 14.87 -26.07
N THR A 617 18.28 14.09 -25.47
CA THR A 617 18.19 12.62 -25.46
C THR A 617 17.36 12.07 -24.32
N ALA A 618 16.97 12.91 -23.36
CA ALA A 618 16.19 12.49 -22.20
C ALA A 618 14.85 11.92 -22.64
N LYS A 619 14.65 10.63 -22.43
CA LYS A 619 13.38 9.92 -22.62
C LYS A 619 12.71 9.71 -21.29
N ARG A 620 11.39 9.56 -21.34
CA ARG A 620 10.55 9.19 -20.22
C ARG A 620 9.78 7.95 -20.58
N ALA A 621 9.73 7.00 -19.69
CA ALA A 621 8.94 5.79 -19.86
C ALA A 621 7.54 5.99 -19.27
N LYS A 622 6.51 5.72 -20.05
CA LYS A 622 5.11 5.74 -19.65
C LYS A 622 4.56 4.32 -19.70
N PRO A 623 4.13 3.75 -18.58
CA PRO A 623 3.59 2.40 -18.56
C PRO A 623 2.30 2.30 -19.40
N ARG A 624 2.14 1.20 -20.14
CA ARG A 624 0.88 0.85 -20.80
C ARG A 624 -0.11 0.33 -19.75
N LEU A 625 -1.14 1.10 -19.47
CA LEU A 625 -2.02 0.84 -18.33
C LEU A 625 -3.22 -0.06 -18.64
N ALA A 626 -3.55 -0.37 -19.90
CA ALA A 626 -4.73 -1.15 -20.25
C ALA A 626 -4.75 -2.54 -19.57
N ALA A 627 -3.65 -3.30 -19.69
CA ALA A 627 -3.53 -4.61 -19.06
C ALA A 627 -3.61 -4.52 -17.52
N ARG A 628 -3.07 -3.44 -16.93
CA ARG A 628 -3.20 -3.18 -15.50
C ARG A 628 -4.65 -2.88 -15.13
N ALA A 629 -5.31 -2.01 -15.88
CA ALA A 629 -6.69 -1.62 -15.62
C ALA A 629 -7.60 -2.86 -15.59
N LEU A 630 -7.51 -3.75 -16.58
CA LEU A 630 -8.33 -4.97 -16.61
C LEU A 630 -8.01 -5.91 -15.43
N GLN A 631 -6.73 -6.08 -15.09
CA GLN A 631 -6.36 -6.88 -13.91
C GLN A 631 -6.86 -6.24 -12.61
N MET A 632 -6.88 -4.91 -12.51
CA MET A 632 -7.45 -4.23 -11.35
C MET A 632 -8.96 -4.46 -11.25
N VAL A 633 -9.71 -4.38 -12.37
CA VAL A 633 -11.14 -4.74 -12.38
C VAL A 633 -11.34 -6.14 -11.78
N CYS A 634 -10.56 -7.14 -12.23
CA CYS A 634 -10.65 -8.49 -11.69
C CYS A 634 -10.34 -8.54 -10.17
N ARG A 635 -9.36 -7.76 -9.68
CA ARG A 635 -8.99 -7.70 -8.26
C ARG A 635 -10.07 -7.05 -7.41
N LEU A 636 -10.62 -5.92 -7.87
CA LEU A 636 -11.68 -5.23 -7.16
C LEU A 636 -12.97 -6.06 -7.14
N LEU A 637 -13.27 -6.77 -8.23
CA LEU A 637 -14.39 -7.71 -8.28
C LEU A 637 -14.19 -8.88 -7.31
N ALA A 638 -13.00 -9.48 -7.25
CA ALA A 638 -12.64 -10.52 -6.30
C ALA A 638 -12.77 -10.04 -4.85
N TYR A 639 -12.25 -8.85 -4.56
CA TYR A 639 -12.33 -8.23 -3.24
C TYR A 639 -13.78 -7.97 -2.81
N ASN A 640 -14.60 -7.39 -3.69
CA ASN A 640 -15.99 -7.08 -3.37
C ASN A 640 -16.83 -8.35 -3.20
N ALA A 641 -16.58 -9.39 -4.02
CA ALA A 641 -17.23 -10.69 -3.87
C ALA A 641 -16.85 -11.39 -2.55
N GLU A 642 -15.57 -11.36 -2.18
CA GLU A 642 -15.10 -11.86 -0.87
C GLU A 642 -15.72 -11.08 0.29
N LEU A 643 -15.75 -9.73 0.19
CA LEU A 643 -16.32 -8.87 1.23
C LEU A 643 -17.81 -9.11 1.41
N ASP A 644 -18.55 -9.29 0.33
CA ASP A 644 -19.98 -9.60 0.35
C ASP A 644 -20.23 -10.95 1.05
N LEU A 645 -19.55 -12.01 0.62
CA LEU A 645 -19.63 -13.32 1.25
C LEU A 645 -19.25 -13.27 2.73
N ALA A 646 -18.19 -12.50 3.06
CA ALA A 646 -17.72 -12.35 4.43
C ALA A 646 -18.77 -11.68 5.33
N ARG A 647 -19.51 -10.71 4.83
CA ARG A 647 -20.60 -10.03 5.56
C ARG A 647 -21.77 -10.95 5.83
N HIS A 648 -22.22 -11.67 4.81
CA HIS A 648 -23.28 -12.65 4.97
C HIS A 648 -22.88 -13.72 5.99
N LEU A 649 -21.68 -14.25 5.89
CA LEU A 649 -21.16 -15.24 6.85
C LEU A 649 -21.07 -14.66 8.28
N ASN A 650 -20.65 -13.39 8.42
CA ASN A 650 -20.47 -12.76 9.73
C ASN A 650 -21.80 -12.63 10.52
N THR A 651 -22.94 -12.54 9.85
CA THR A 651 -24.25 -12.53 10.54
C THR A 651 -24.49 -13.80 11.35
N TYR A 652 -23.82 -14.89 11.01
CA TYR A 652 -23.92 -16.21 11.64
C TYR A 652 -22.70 -16.57 12.51
N LEU A 653 -21.64 -15.76 12.46
CA LEU A 653 -20.44 -15.90 13.27
C LEU A 653 -20.54 -14.91 14.45
N ALA A 654 -21.25 -15.24 15.52
CA ALA A 654 -21.38 -14.33 16.68
C ALA A 654 -20.02 -13.71 17.07
N ASP A 655 -19.95 -12.36 17.07
CA ASP A 655 -18.85 -11.50 17.52
C ASP A 655 -17.45 -12.00 17.14
N ASN A 656 -17.17 -12.10 15.84
CA ASN A 656 -15.88 -12.62 15.41
C ASN A 656 -15.14 -11.67 14.47
N ASP A 657 -14.09 -11.06 14.97
CA ASP A 657 -13.20 -10.19 14.22
C ASP A 657 -12.44 -10.93 13.09
N GLU A 658 -12.40 -12.27 13.13
CA GLU A 658 -11.71 -13.12 12.14
C GLU A 658 -12.58 -13.52 10.93
N TYR A 659 -13.79 -12.99 10.80
CA TYR A 659 -14.75 -13.40 9.76
C TYR A 659 -14.17 -13.36 8.34
N ARG A 660 -13.33 -12.40 8.01
CA ARG A 660 -12.66 -12.32 6.70
C ARG A 660 -11.62 -13.42 6.50
N ALA A 661 -10.86 -13.77 7.53
CA ALA A 661 -9.90 -14.88 7.49
C ALA A 661 -10.65 -16.22 7.35
N ILE A 662 -11.75 -16.38 8.05
CA ILE A 662 -12.62 -17.56 7.93
C ILE A 662 -13.18 -17.66 6.51
N THR A 663 -13.66 -16.56 5.94
CA THR A 663 -14.17 -16.51 4.55
C THR A 663 -13.09 -16.94 3.57
N ARG A 664 -11.87 -16.40 3.65
CA ARG A 664 -10.77 -16.84 2.77
C ARG A 664 -10.46 -18.33 2.91
N ASN A 665 -10.49 -18.86 4.13
CA ASN A 665 -10.33 -20.30 4.34
C ASN A 665 -11.48 -21.10 3.70
N LEU A 666 -12.72 -20.60 3.74
CA LEU A 666 -13.85 -21.24 3.07
C LEU A 666 -13.70 -21.23 1.54
N LEU A 667 -13.09 -20.23 0.92
CA LEU A 667 -12.82 -20.24 -0.52
C LEU A 667 -11.90 -21.39 -0.93
N HIS A 668 -11.04 -21.86 -0.03
CA HIS A 668 -10.17 -23.01 -0.20
C HIS A 668 -10.77 -24.31 0.36
N LEU A 669 -12.06 -24.31 0.72
CA LEU A 669 -12.72 -25.53 1.17
C LEU A 669 -12.90 -26.48 -0.02
N GLY A 670 -12.50 -27.74 0.18
CA GLY A 670 -12.67 -28.80 -0.80
C GLY A 670 -14.13 -29.19 -0.98
N GLY A 671 -14.38 -30.00 -1.98
CA GLY A 671 -15.72 -30.52 -2.23
C GLY A 671 -15.86 -31.12 -3.63
N ARG A 672 -17.10 -31.37 -4.01
CA ARG A 672 -17.47 -31.92 -5.33
C ARG A 672 -18.40 -30.95 -6.04
N ILE A 673 -18.22 -30.79 -7.33
CA ILE A 673 -19.04 -29.95 -8.20
C ILE A 673 -19.60 -30.86 -9.28
N ALA A 674 -20.90 -31.16 -9.19
CA ALA A 674 -21.61 -31.99 -10.15
C ALA A 674 -22.35 -31.11 -11.15
N PHE A 675 -21.98 -31.21 -12.41
CA PHE A 675 -22.65 -30.58 -13.55
C PHE A 675 -23.74 -31.52 -14.04
N GLU A 676 -24.96 -31.35 -13.58
CA GLU A 676 -26.13 -32.16 -13.92
C GLU A 676 -26.93 -31.52 -15.07
N HIS A 677 -27.87 -32.23 -15.61
CA HIS A 677 -28.64 -31.75 -16.77
C HIS A 677 -29.41 -30.44 -16.48
N ARG A 678 -29.95 -30.27 -15.27
CA ARG A 678 -30.82 -29.16 -14.90
C ARG A 678 -30.21 -28.18 -13.88
N GLN A 679 -29.13 -28.56 -13.23
CA GLN A 679 -28.51 -27.79 -12.15
C GLN A 679 -27.02 -28.06 -12.05
N VAL A 680 -26.32 -27.25 -11.27
CA VAL A 680 -24.95 -27.51 -10.84
C VAL A 680 -25.00 -27.70 -9.31
N THR A 681 -24.63 -28.86 -8.82
CA THR A 681 -24.65 -29.17 -7.39
C THR A 681 -23.23 -29.02 -6.82
N VAL A 682 -23.06 -28.14 -5.88
CA VAL A 682 -21.81 -27.91 -5.15
C VAL A 682 -21.91 -28.50 -3.75
N THR A 683 -21.25 -29.63 -3.54
CA THR A 683 -21.17 -30.30 -2.24
C THR A 683 -19.87 -29.96 -1.57
N LEU A 684 -19.91 -29.06 -0.58
CA LEU A 684 -18.74 -28.60 0.17
C LEU A 684 -18.35 -29.62 1.24
N ASP A 685 -17.06 -29.82 1.45
CA ASP A 685 -16.57 -30.59 2.59
C ASP A 685 -16.98 -29.91 3.90
N GLN A 686 -17.13 -30.71 4.96
CA GLN A 686 -17.50 -30.14 6.24
C GLN A 686 -16.32 -29.40 6.87
N PRO A 687 -16.46 -28.10 7.24
CA PRO A 687 -15.42 -27.39 7.97
C PRO A 687 -15.04 -28.08 9.28
N ASN A 688 -13.75 -28.08 9.66
CA ASN A 688 -13.28 -28.70 10.89
C ASN A 688 -13.86 -28.06 12.16
N SER A 689 -14.18 -26.78 12.13
CA SER A 689 -14.78 -26.05 13.25
C SER A 689 -16.30 -26.22 13.24
N PRO A 690 -16.92 -26.76 14.30
CA PRO A 690 -18.38 -26.88 14.40
C PRO A 690 -19.09 -25.52 14.26
N ARG A 691 -18.50 -24.46 14.82
CA ARG A 691 -19.01 -23.09 14.71
C ARG A 691 -19.05 -22.62 13.25
N VAL A 692 -17.96 -22.81 12.52
CA VAL A 692 -17.88 -22.44 11.11
C VAL A 692 -18.82 -23.30 10.26
N SER A 693 -18.93 -24.59 10.56
CA SER A 693 -19.86 -25.50 9.90
C SER A 693 -21.33 -25.08 10.09
N THR A 694 -21.71 -24.66 11.31
CA THR A 694 -23.05 -24.13 11.59
C THR A 694 -23.31 -22.82 10.84
N ALA A 695 -22.35 -21.88 10.88
CA ALA A 695 -22.47 -20.59 10.17
C ALA A 695 -22.56 -20.81 8.65
N LEU A 696 -21.77 -21.72 8.08
CA LEU A 696 -21.86 -22.09 6.69
C LEU A 696 -23.23 -22.69 6.34
N SER A 697 -23.76 -23.58 7.17
CA SER A 697 -25.09 -24.17 6.94
C SER A 697 -26.18 -23.10 6.92
N GLN A 698 -26.10 -22.11 7.80
CA GLN A 698 -27.06 -21.00 7.84
C GLN A 698 -26.92 -20.10 6.60
N LEU A 699 -25.69 -19.81 6.18
CA LEU A 699 -25.41 -19.07 4.94
C LEU A 699 -25.99 -19.79 3.72
N LEU A 700 -25.78 -21.11 3.60
CA LEU A 700 -26.33 -21.88 2.48
C LEU A 700 -27.87 -21.89 2.47
N ASN A 701 -28.51 -21.92 3.64
CA ASN A 701 -29.96 -21.78 3.75
C ASN A 701 -30.44 -20.39 3.30
N GLU A 702 -29.70 -19.32 3.65
CA GLU A 702 -29.98 -17.96 3.16
C GLU A 702 -29.89 -17.91 1.64
N LEU A 703 -28.77 -18.37 1.06
CA LEU A 703 -28.56 -18.40 -0.39
C LEU A 703 -29.62 -19.22 -1.13
N ALA A 704 -30.18 -20.24 -0.51
CA ALA A 704 -31.28 -21.03 -1.09
C ALA A 704 -32.62 -20.29 -1.16
N THR A 705 -32.78 -19.19 -0.41
CA THR A 705 -33.98 -18.32 -0.46
C THR A 705 -33.84 -17.17 -1.45
N GLU A 706 -32.60 -16.88 -1.90
CA GLU A 706 -32.31 -15.88 -2.92
C GLU A 706 -32.55 -16.43 -4.34
N PRO A 707 -32.58 -15.54 -5.36
CA PRO A 707 -32.51 -15.99 -6.75
C PRO A 707 -31.27 -16.88 -6.97
N PRO A 708 -31.43 -18.04 -7.59
CA PRO A 708 -30.34 -19.02 -7.70
C PRO A 708 -29.13 -18.46 -8.45
N ALA A 709 -27.96 -18.66 -7.88
CA ALA A 709 -26.70 -18.36 -8.55
C ALA A 709 -26.51 -19.24 -9.77
N HIS A 710 -25.75 -18.76 -10.77
CA HIS A 710 -25.36 -19.53 -11.94
C HIS A 710 -23.95 -19.14 -12.42
N LEU A 711 -23.33 -20.02 -13.21
CA LEU A 711 -22.07 -19.69 -13.86
C LEU A 711 -22.32 -18.78 -15.06
N ALA A 712 -21.34 -17.96 -15.41
CA ALA A 712 -21.40 -17.12 -16.60
C ALA A 712 -21.57 -17.99 -17.88
N GLY A 713 -22.58 -17.65 -18.66
CA GLY A 713 -22.95 -18.39 -19.88
C GLY A 713 -23.65 -19.74 -19.63
N ASP A 714 -23.97 -20.07 -18.36
CA ASP A 714 -24.71 -21.27 -17.99
C ASP A 714 -25.93 -20.89 -17.12
N ARG A 715 -27.13 -21.10 -17.62
CA ARG A 715 -28.37 -20.74 -16.90
C ARG A 715 -28.82 -21.76 -15.87
N ARG A 716 -28.08 -22.86 -15.68
CA ARG A 716 -28.43 -23.84 -14.65
C ARG A 716 -28.20 -23.25 -13.26
N PRO A 717 -29.18 -23.41 -12.33
CA PRO A 717 -29.02 -22.93 -10.97
C PRO A 717 -27.89 -23.71 -10.27
N ILE A 718 -27.13 -23.00 -9.43
CA ILE A 718 -26.17 -23.63 -8.53
C ILE A 718 -26.87 -23.93 -7.22
N ILE A 719 -26.83 -25.17 -6.80
CA ILE A 719 -27.35 -25.67 -5.52
C ILE A 719 -26.17 -25.97 -4.59
N TYR A 720 -26.14 -25.35 -3.44
CA TYR A 720 -25.07 -25.52 -2.45
C TYR A 720 -25.53 -26.46 -1.32
N GLN A 721 -24.67 -27.38 -0.92
CA GLN A 721 -24.88 -28.26 0.22
C GLN A 721 -23.57 -28.64 0.90
N ILE A 722 -23.64 -29.12 2.13
CA ILE A 722 -22.47 -29.63 2.88
C ILE A 722 -22.51 -31.15 2.84
N ALA A 723 -21.36 -31.79 2.64
CA ALA A 723 -21.24 -33.23 2.68
C ALA A 723 -21.71 -33.79 4.04
N THR A 724 -22.61 -34.75 4.01
CA THR A 724 -22.98 -35.51 5.21
C THR A 724 -21.81 -36.44 5.56
N ARG A 725 -21.47 -36.51 6.85
CA ARG A 725 -20.43 -37.44 7.34
C ARG A 725 -20.81 -38.88 7.13
#